data_f675b1e19cd27273cd1cd84f691b7e69
#
_entry.id   f675b1e19cd27273cd1cd84f691b7e69
#
_cell.length_a   1.000
_cell.length_b   1.000
_cell.length_c   1.000
_cell.angle_alpha   90.00
_cell.angle_beta   90.00
_cell.angle_gamma   90.00
#
_symmetry.space_group_name_H-M   'P 1'
#
loop_
_entity.id
_entity.type
_entity.pdbx_description
1 polymer ?
#
loop_
_entity_poly.entity_id
_entity_poly.type
_entity_poly.pdbx_seq_one_letter_code
_entity_poly.pdbx_strand_id
1 'polypeptide(L)'
;PGYNHVSFAGYPMEFLGTDTVTISVGQQQFQQVIPLQATKNYQFHIIHHSHNDIGYSHLQTEVERIQTKNIIDALSWISNNEAIGEKAVWHIESLWAVENFLRNADEPQIQAFVQAVKSGNFVLSANYANVLTGLSQREELNWLVEYAKQLEKKYDILVSNAMITDIPGITHAGLENYTRNNIPYLSLGPNYVENLPDHGDRVGGVIKENGDQVFYWKVAPEAKEKLLVWTAGKGYSYFHNIQDNEKEAKWESRISAYVHQLESTHYPYDIVQLRYTKNADNGPVDTRLGQFVKAWNERYASPTLIVSNVDTLFALFEEKYGDQIPVLTGEISPYWEDGAYSTAVEEMENRALSQQTIAMEAYARKTSQWDTYSKDFYALHRNIILFHEHTWGSWCSISDPALFFTTEQWRIKKSFLDSAHQQYNRLSKHLGFNYVPKDAARTVSKSIISDFQVDLTTGGIAHVIVENMDIVGRENPYDLMEMVYSKGISPMEFSRSKNIKILHQEDSKDQKSIELSMELEGVKNMTIKYLWIKNTNRISCYASFDKMETFEKESMHIAFPFQTSDWKLAYGDEESMLNYPQDQLPGSNKEFICVSQQVELTNDSRKISIQAPAFSLYEVGAIIDETKVNGAKVWNREAAPTNPLFLYLLNNYWHTNYKASQGGHFSFDVQLDIE
;
A
#
# COMPACT_ATOMS: atom_id res chain seq x y z
N PRO A 1 -3.60 -25.93 -41.88
CA PRO A 1 -2.20 -25.68 -41.52
C PRO A 1 -2.18 -24.63 -40.44
N GLY A 2 -2.05 -25.02 -39.17
CA GLY A 2 -1.91 -24.18 -38.00
C GLY A 2 -0.62 -24.55 -37.27
N TYR A 3 -0.01 -23.61 -36.56
CA TYR A 3 1.09 -23.90 -35.67
C TYR A 3 0.56 -24.75 -34.49
N ASN A 4 1.16 -25.94 -34.34
CA ASN A 4 0.93 -26.77 -33.17
C ASN A 4 2.11 -26.57 -32.23
N HIS A 5 1.86 -26.09 -31.04
CA HIS A 5 2.85 -26.00 -29.98
C HIS A 5 2.80 -27.33 -29.19
N VAL A 6 3.89 -28.03 -29.15
CA VAL A 6 4.03 -29.26 -28.37
C VAL A 6 5.08 -29.01 -27.32
N SER A 7 4.69 -29.06 -26.04
CA SER A 7 5.60 -28.97 -24.92
C SER A 7 5.97 -30.37 -24.45
N PHE A 8 7.25 -30.61 -24.22
CA PHE A 8 7.74 -31.84 -23.63
C PHE A 8 8.24 -31.54 -22.21
N ALA A 9 7.74 -32.26 -21.23
CA ALA A 9 8.33 -32.30 -19.90
C ALA A 9 9.41 -33.40 -19.89
N GLY A 10 10.64 -33.01 -19.62
CA GLY A 10 11.77 -33.92 -19.47
C GLY A 10 12.08 -34.18 -18.01
N TYR A 11 12.85 -35.22 -17.72
CA TYR A 11 13.42 -35.42 -16.38
C TYR A 11 14.51 -34.39 -16.10
N PRO A 12 14.68 -33.95 -14.85
CA PRO A 12 15.85 -33.14 -14.48
C PRO A 12 17.11 -33.96 -14.77
N MET A 13 18.00 -33.37 -15.57
CA MET A 13 19.22 -34.03 -15.98
C MET A 13 20.41 -33.43 -15.26
N GLU A 14 21.29 -34.28 -14.73
CA GLU A 14 22.53 -33.84 -14.07
C GLU A 14 23.65 -33.49 -15.07
N PHE A 15 23.42 -33.60 -16.38
CA PHE A 15 24.44 -33.38 -17.39
C PHE A 15 23.97 -32.51 -18.54
N LEU A 16 24.91 -31.83 -19.15
CA LEU A 16 24.76 -31.11 -20.42
C LEU A 16 24.95 -32.06 -21.58
N GLY A 17 24.09 -31.98 -22.57
CA GLY A 17 24.19 -32.84 -23.74
C GLY A 17 23.22 -32.44 -24.84
N THR A 18 23.01 -33.36 -25.78
CA THR A 18 21.98 -33.23 -26.80
C THR A 18 21.14 -34.49 -26.87
N ASP A 19 19.85 -34.35 -27.12
CA ASP A 19 18.96 -35.46 -27.40
C ASP A 19 18.18 -35.20 -28.69
N THR A 20 17.60 -36.26 -29.27
CA THR A 20 16.84 -36.16 -30.51
C THR A 20 15.38 -36.41 -30.24
N VAL A 21 14.57 -35.36 -30.36
CA VAL A 21 13.11 -35.49 -30.31
C VAL A 21 12.59 -35.89 -31.68
N THR A 22 11.80 -36.97 -31.72
CA THR A 22 11.11 -37.44 -32.92
C THR A 22 9.63 -37.09 -32.82
N ILE A 23 9.12 -36.26 -33.71
CA ILE A 23 7.73 -35.88 -33.83
C ILE A 23 7.10 -36.65 -34.98
N SER A 24 6.06 -37.44 -34.72
CA SER A 24 5.30 -38.18 -35.73
C SER A 24 3.97 -37.48 -36.01
N VAL A 25 3.71 -37.14 -37.26
CA VAL A 25 2.45 -36.55 -37.72
C VAL A 25 1.90 -37.45 -38.84
N GLY A 26 0.95 -38.27 -38.51
CA GLY A 26 0.49 -39.33 -39.45
C GLY A 26 1.60 -40.35 -39.75
N GLN A 27 1.96 -40.47 -41.00
CA GLN A 27 3.08 -41.37 -41.43
C GLN A 27 4.43 -40.65 -41.56
N GLN A 28 4.45 -39.34 -41.33
CA GLN A 28 5.67 -38.54 -41.40
C GLN A 28 6.33 -38.43 -40.01
N GLN A 29 7.67 -38.53 -40.01
CA GLN A 29 8.48 -38.34 -38.83
C GLN A 29 9.45 -37.18 -39.06
N PHE A 30 9.53 -36.30 -38.05
CA PHE A 30 10.46 -35.20 -38.01
C PHE A 30 11.38 -35.39 -36.80
N GLN A 31 12.67 -35.22 -37.00
CA GLN A 31 13.66 -35.31 -35.94
C GLN A 31 14.28 -33.94 -35.70
N GLN A 32 14.36 -33.54 -34.46
CA GLN A 32 15.02 -32.33 -34.04
C GLN A 32 16.00 -32.67 -32.90
N VAL A 33 17.27 -32.30 -33.10
CA VAL A 33 18.24 -32.35 -32.01
C VAL A 33 18.02 -31.14 -31.12
N ILE A 34 17.85 -31.38 -29.86
CA ILE A 34 17.66 -30.33 -28.82
C ILE A 34 18.83 -30.35 -27.85
N PRO A 35 19.35 -29.19 -27.42
CA PRO A 35 20.31 -29.13 -26.35
C PRO A 35 19.57 -29.46 -25.02
N LEU A 36 20.21 -30.26 -24.19
CA LEU A 36 19.76 -30.57 -22.85
C LEU A 36 20.54 -29.71 -21.87
N GLN A 37 19.83 -29.01 -21.02
CA GLN A 37 20.41 -28.27 -19.90
C GLN A 37 20.04 -28.95 -18.59
N ALA A 38 21.00 -29.07 -17.70
CA ALA A 38 20.71 -29.50 -16.32
C ALA A 38 19.82 -28.43 -15.66
N THR A 39 18.72 -28.87 -15.09
CA THR A 39 17.82 -28.00 -14.30
C THR A 39 17.93 -28.32 -12.83
N LYS A 40 17.65 -27.33 -11.98
CA LYS A 40 17.61 -27.55 -10.54
C LYS A 40 16.42 -28.45 -10.15
N ASN A 41 16.59 -29.21 -9.08
CA ASN A 41 15.47 -29.93 -8.46
C ASN A 41 14.70 -28.96 -7.55
N TYR A 42 13.74 -28.27 -8.13
CA TYR A 42 12.94 -27.30 -7.38
C TYR A 42 11.97 -27.94 -6.40
N GLN A 43 11.84 -27.29 -5.25
CA GLN A 43 10.77 -27.52 -4.27
C GLN A 43 9.82 -26.33 -4.27
N PHE A 44 8.59 -26.55 -4.72
CA PHE A 44 7.54 -25.53 -4.75
C PHE A 44 6.68 -25.68 -3.50
N HIS A 45 6.83 -24.75 -2.58
CA HIS A 45 6.10 -24.69 -1.32
C HIS A 45 4.78 -23.93 -1.54
N ILE A 46 3.68 -24.67 -1.54
CA ILE A 46 2.33 -24.11 -1.74
C ILE A 46 1.85 -23.50 -0.45
N ILE A 47 1.69 -22.18 -0.45
CA ILE A 47 1.08 -21.41 0.62
C ILE A 47 -0.40 -21.23 0.26
N HIS A 48 -1.21 -22.15 0.77
CA HIS A 48 -2.66 -22.18 0.53
C HIS A 48 -3.36 -21.18 1.45
N HIS A 49 -3.96 -20.15 0.87
CA HIS A 49 -4.65 -19.08 1.58
C HIS A 49 -5.90 -18.63 0.83
N SER A 50 -6.63 -17.67 1.40
CA SER A 50 -7.63 -16.86 0.70
C SER A 50 -7.21 -15.41 0.75
N HIS A 51 -7.09 -14.74 -0.40
CA HIS A 51 -6.97 -13.29 -0.38
C HIS A 51 -8.24 -12.68 0.21
N ASN A 52 -8.06 -11.76 1.14
CA ASN A 52 -9.15 -11.16 1.88
C ASN A 52 -9.40 -9.70 1.47
N ASP A 53 -10.33 -9.51 0.55
CA ASP A 53 -10.96 -8.23 0.28
C ASP A 53 -12.07 -7.98 1.30
N ILE A 54 -12.00 -6.91 2.06
CA ILE A 54 -13.12 -6.47 2.91
C ILE A 54 -14.06 -5.60 2.05
N GLY A 55 -14.71 -6.24 1.08
CA GLY A 55 -15.56 -5.63 0.06
C GLY A 55 -15.26 -6.15 -1.34
N TYR A 56 -15.18 -5.26 -2.33
CA TYR A 56 -14.89 -5.41 -3.75
C TYR A 56 -15.86 -6.33 -4.51
N SER A 57 -15.69 -7.66 -4.43
CA SER A 57 -16.52 -8.66 -5.11
C SER A 57 -17.85 -8.95 -4.41
N HIS A 58 -17.94 -8.68 -3.12
CA HIS A 58 -19.09 -8.89 -2.25
C HIS A 58 -19.27 -7.72 -1.29
N LEU A 59 -20.46 -7.54 -0.68
CA LEU A 59 -20.60 -6.58 0.42
C LEU A 59 -19.74 -7.03 1.62
N GLN A 60 -19.19 -6.09 2.37
CA GLN A 60 -18.33 -6.37 3.53
C GLN A 60 -18.98 -7.34 4.53
N THR A 61 -20.30 -7.21 4.75
CA THR A 61 -21.07 -8.12 5.61
C THR A 61 -21.21 -9.53 5.04
N GLU A 62 -21.15 -9.68 3.74
CA GLU A 62 -21.13 -10.98 3.07
C GLU A 62 -19.74 -11.60 3.13
N VAL A 63 -18.69 -10.81 2.92
CA VAL A 63 -17.29 -11.24 3.10
C VAL A 63 -17.06 -11.77 4.51
N GLU A 64 -17.62 -11.14 5.55
CA GLU A 64 -17.56 -11.63 6.93
C GLU A 64 -18.09 -13.08 7.03
N ARG A 65 -19.23 -13.37 6.39
CA ARG A 65 -19.81 -14.72 6.38
C ARG A 65 -18.98 -15.71 5.57
N ILE A 66 -18.47 -15.27 4.42
CA ILE A 66 -17.62 -16.11 3.53
C ILE A 66 -16.35 -16.50 4.29
N GLN A 67 -15.63 -15.55 4.88
CA GLN A 67 -14.39 -15.81 5.59
C GLN A 67 -14.61 -16.63 6.87
N THR A 68 -15.69 -16.40 7.60
CA THR A 68 -16.08 -17.24 8.74
C THR A 68 -16.32 -18.69 8.30
N LYS A 69 -17.02 -18.88 7.17
CA LYS A 69 -17.24 -20.21 6.60
C LYS A 69 -15.92 -20.84 6.14
N ASN A 70 -15.04 -20.10 5.50
CA ASN A 70 -13.74 -20.58 5.06
C ASN A 70 -12.89 -21.09 6.24
N ILE A 71 -12.93 -20.41 7.39
CA ILE A 71 -12.27 -20.88 8.61
C ILE A 71 -12.84 -22.19 9.09
N ILE A 72 -14.18 -22.31 9.17
CA ILE A 72 -14.86 -23.55 9.60
C ILE A 72 -14.54 -24.71 8.65
N ASP A 73 -14.59 -24.47 7.35
CA ASP A 73 -14.28 -25.49 6.34
C ASP A 73 -12.80 -25.90 6.41
N ALA A 74 -11.90 -24.96 6.64
CA ALA A 74 -10.47 -25.23 6.79
C ALA A 74 -10.17 -26.10 8.03
N LEU A 75 -10.77 -25.76 9.19
CA LEU A 75 -10.64 -26.57 10.40
C LEU A 75 -11.14 -27.99 10.21
N SER A 76 -12.28 -28.15 9.54
CA SER A 76 -12.83 -29.47 9.20
C SER A 76 -11.92 -30.23 8.23
N TRP A 77 -11.37 -29.55 7.23
CA TRP A 77 -10.43 -30.14 6.27
C TRP A 77 -9.13 -30.60 6.96
N ILE A 78 -8.56 -29.77 7.82
CA ILE A 78 -7.35 -30.09 8.59
C ILE A 78 -7.59 -31.34 9.45
N SER A 79 -8.65 -31.37 10.24
CA SER A 79 -8.99 -32.52 11.11
C SER A 79 -9.20 -33.81 10.31
N ASN A 80 -9.87 -33.73 9.17
CA ASN A 80 -10.11 -34.91 8.32
C ASN A 80 -8.81 -35.45 7.70
N ASN A 81 -7.88 -34.57 7.30
CA ASN A 81 -6.61 -34.97 6.70
C ASN A 81 -5.63 -35.53 7.75
N GLU A 82 -5.61 -34.96 8.95
CA GLU A 82 -4.82 -35.51 10.08
C GLU A 82 -5.24 -36.95 10.37
N ALA A 83 -6.54 -37.26 10.33
CA ALA A 83 -7.06 -38.59 10.58
C ALA A 83 -6.60 -39.65 9.56
N ILE A 84 -6.21 -39.26 8.35
CA ILE A 84 -5.67 -40.14 7.29
C ILE A 84 -4.18 -39.95 7.04
N GLY A 85 -3.50 -39.12 7.85
CA GLY A 85 -2.06 -38.85 7.74
C GLY A 85 -1.64 -37.99 6.54
N GLU A 86 -2.57 -37.23 5.95
CA GLU A 86 -2.30 -36.29 4.87
C GLU A 86 -2.06 -34.88 5.42
N LYS A 87 -1.14 -34.12 4.80
CA LYS A 87 -0.83 -32.76 5.23
C LYS A 87 -1.86 -31.78 4.68
N ALA A 88 -2.46 -30.99 5.57
CA ALA A 88 -3.35 -29.90 5.26
C ALA A 88 -2.90 -28.64 6.01
N VAL A 89 -2.63 -27.57 5.29
CA VAL A 89 -2.22 -26.27 5.89
C VAL A 89 -3.04 -25.16 5.26
N TRP A 90 -3.61 -24.31 6.12
CA TRP A 90 -4.37 -23.14 5.72
C TRP A 90 -3.78 -21.87 6.34
N HIS A 91 -3.65 -20.82 5.55
CA HIS A 91 -3.15 -19.52 6.00
C HIS A 91 -4.26 -18.49 6.03
N ILE A 92 -4.37 -17.80 7.15
CA ILE A 92 -5.19 -16.59 7.28
C ILE A 92 -4.31 -15.37 7.04
N GLU A 93 -4.68 -14.61 6.04
CA GLU A 93 -4.00 -13.39 5.64
C GLU A 93 -4.39 -12.19 6.51
N SER A 94 -5.65 -12.13 6.96
CA SER A 94 -6.23 -11.02 7.69
C SER A 94 -6.88 -11.49 8.99
N LEU A 95 -6.43 -10.98 10.12
CA LEU A 95 -7.00 -11.31 11.43
C LEU A 95 -8.41 -10.74 11.66
N TRP A 96 -8.86 -9.82 10.83
CA TRP A 96 -10.27 -9.41 10.79
C TRP A 96 -11.20 -10.61 10.60
N ALA A 97 -10.84 -11.55 9.75
CA ALA A 97 -11.61 -12.79 9.57
C ALA A 97 -11.63 -13.65 10.84
N VAL A 98 -10.49 -13.74 11.52
CA VAL A 98 -10.38 -14.50 12.79
C VAL A 98 -11.20 -13.84 13.90
N GLU A 99 -11.16 -12.51 14.03
CA GLU A 99 -11.97 -11.79 15.02
C GLU A 99 -13.46 -12.03 14.80
N ASN A 100 -13.91 -11.97 13.55
CA ASN A 100 -15.31 -12.23 13.20
C ASN A 100 -15.72 -13.68 13.48
N PHE A 101 -14.87 -14.65 13.16
CA PHE A 101 -15.09 -16.04 13.50
C PHE A 101 -15.19 -16.25 15.02
N LEU A 102 -14.20 -15.79 15.80
CA LEU A 102 -14.14 -15.98 17.25
C LEU A 102 -15.25 -15.27 18.02
N ARG A 103 -15.85 -14.22 17.44
CA ARG A 103 -16.99 -13.53 18.02
C ARG A 103 -18.23 -14.42 18.11
N ASN A 104 -18.38 -15.36 17.18
CA ASN A 104 -19.56 -16.19 17.03
C ASN A 104 -19.29 -17.69 17.26
N ALA A 105 -18.02 -18.08 17.43
CA ALA A 105 -17.62 -19.47 17.60
C ALA A 105 -18.01 -20.01 18.98
N ASP A 106 -18.44 -21.27 19.02
CA ASP A 106 -18.62 -22.03 20.27
C ASP A 106 -17.28 -22.55 20.81
N GLU A 107 -17.29 -23.03 22.05
CA GLU A 107 -16.07 -23.52 22.70
C GLU A 107 -15.38 -24.66 21.94
N PRO A 108 -16.06 -25.69 21.41
CA PRO A 108 -15.43 -26.69 20.55
C PRO A 108 -14.73 -26.12 19.32
N GLN A 109 -15.32 -25.13 18.66
CA GLN A 109 -14.74 -24.46 17.50
C GLN A 109 -13.50 -23.65 17.89
N ILE A 110 -13.52 -22.94 19.02
CA ILE A 110 -12.37 -22.22 19.56
C ILE A 110 -11.23 -23.18 19.88
N GLN A 111 -11.52 -24.32 20.53
CA GLN A 111 -10.50 -25.34 20.85
C GLN A 111 -9.91 -25.94 19.59
N ALA A 112 -10.71 -26.27 18.58
CA ALA A 112 -10.26 -26.79 17.31
C ALA A 112 -9.33 -25.78 16.60
N PHE A 113 -9.72 -24.49 16.58
CA PHE A 113 -8.92 -23.42 16.04
C PHE A 113 -7.55 -23.31 16.75
N VAL A 114 -7.54 -23.22 18.08
CA VAL A 114 -6.30 -23.10 18.87
C VAL A 114 -5.40 -24.32 18.65
N GLN A 115 -5.97 -25.51 18.62
CA GLN A 115 -5.20 -26.74 18.35
C GLN A 115 -4.59 -26.73 16.95
N ALA A 116 -5.34 -26.35 15.93
CA ALA A 116 -4.85 -26.27 14.55
C ALA A 116 -3.74 -25.21 14.38
N VAL A 117 -3.83 -24.09 15.11
CA VAL A 117 -2.76 -23.09 15.13
C VAL A 117 -1.51 -23.66 15.83
N LYS A 118 -1.66 -24.28 17.00
CA LYS A 118 -0.52 -24.88 17.75
C LYS A 118 0.16 -26.02 17.00
N SER A 119 -0.56 -26.76 16.17
CA SER A 119 0.02 -27.80 15.32
C SER A 119 0.71 -27.27 14.06
N GLY A 120 0.57 -25.97 13.75
CA GLY A 120 1.10 -25.35 12.54
C GLY A 120 0.33 -25.68 11.25
N ASN A 121 -0.85 -26.27 11.38
CA ASN A 121 -1.74 -26.57 10.26
C ASN A 121 -2.69 -25.41 9.91
N PHE A 122 -2.88 -24.50 10.87
CA PHE A 122 -3.61 -23.24 10.65
C PHE A 122 -2.67 -22.08 10.98
N VAL A 123 -2.27 -21.28 9.99
CA VAL A 123 -1.24 -20.27 10.11
C VAL A 123 -1.89 -18.88 10.12
N LEU A 124 -1.50 -18.05 11.07
CA LEU A 124 -1.99 -16.69 11.22
C LEU A 124 -0.95 -15.70 10.70
N SER A 125 -1.38 -14.78 9.83
CA SER A 125 -0.63 -13.55 9.55
C SER A 125 -0.88 -12.53 10.66
N ALA A 126 0.12 -11.74 10.99
CA ALA A 126 0.01 -10.74 12.05
C ALA A 126 -0.91 -9.57 11.69
N ASN A 127 -1.14 -9.32 10.40
CA ASN A 127 -1.93 -8.18 9.94
C ASN A 127 -3.41 -8.32 10.28
N TYR A 128 -3.98 -7.26 10.85
CA TYR A 128 -5.42 -7.18 11.06
C TYR A 128 -6.18 -7.13 9.73
N ALA A 129 -5.67 -6.36 8.77
CA ALA A 129 -6.18 -6.22 7.42
C ALA A 129 -5.03 -5.83 6.46
N ASN A 130 -5.24 -5.95 5.14
CA ASN A 130 -4.36 -5.36 4.14
C ASN A 130 -4.63 -3.86 4.05
N VAL A 131 -3.71 -3.01 4.53
CA VAL A 131 -3.91 -1.56 4.57
C VAL A 131 -2.97 -0.83 3.62
N LEU A 132 -3.41 0.32 3.10
CA LEU A 132 -2.58 1.26 2.39
C LEU A 132 -1.72 2.03 3.40
N THR A 133 -0.51 1.54 3.63
CA THR A 133 0.35 2.03 4.72
C THR A 133 0.80 3.48 4.56
N GLY A 134 0.77 4.01 3.34
CA GLY A 134 1.10 5.41 3.04
C GLY A 134 0.06 6.42 3.53
N LEU A 135 -1.16 5.96 3.85
CA LEU A 135 -2.21 6.79 4.45
C LEU A 135 -2.09 6.84 5.97
N SER A 136 -1.49 5.82 6.59
CA SER A 136 -1.44 5.63 8.03
C SER A 136 -0.33 6.43 8.70
N GLN A 137 -0.58 6.85 9.95
CA GLN A 137 0.47 7.37 10.82
C GLN A 137 1.35 6.22 11.32
N ARG A 138 2.62 6.49 11.66
CA ARG A 138 3.55 5.47 12.18
C ARG A 138 2.99 4.75 13.43
N GLU A 139 2.42 5.51 14.35
CA GLU A 139 1.84 4.97 15.58
C GLU A 139 0.57 4.16 15.33
N GLU A 140 -0.21 4.54 14.33
CA GLU A 140 -1.40 3.79 13.89
C GLU A 140 -1.00 2.38 13.42
N LEU A 141 0.12 2.24 12.70
CA LEU A 141 0.61 0.95 12.20
C LEU A 141 0.89 -0.06 13.32
N ASN A 142 1.19 0.37 14.56
CA ASN A 142 1.33 -0.54 15.69
C ASN A 142 0.03 -1.31 15.97
N TRP A 143 -1.12 -0.68 15.69
CA TRP A 143 -2.44 -1.30 15.88
C TRP A 143 -2.77 -2.33 14.80
N LEU A 144 -2.08 -2.31 13.66
CA LEU A 144 -2.23 -3.30 12.61
C LEU A 144 -1.91 -4.72 13.10
N VAL A 145 -0.97 -4.86 14.03
CA VAL A 145 -0.53 -6.15 14.59
C VAL A 145 -1.01 -6.38 16.04
N GLU A 146 -1.77 -5.46 16.60
CA GLU A 146 -2.21 -5.54 18.02
C GLU A 146 -3.10 -6.75 18.27
N TYR A 147 -3.99 -7.11 17.33
CA TYR A 147 -4.87 -8.26 17.51
C TYR A 147 -4.09 -9.58 17.53
N ALA A 148 -2.99 -9.69 16.78
CA ALA A 148 -2.09 -10.84 16.87
C ALA A 148 -1.55 -11.01 18.29
N LYS A 149 -1.07 -9.94 18.92
CA LYS A 149 -0.59 -9.94 20.31
C LYS A 149 -1.67 -10.36 21.32
N GLN A 150 -2.91 -9.91 21.08
CA GLN A 150 -4.04 -10.31 21.93
C GLN A 150 -4.33 -11.80 21.82
N LEU A 151 -4.26 -12.38 20.60
CA LEU A 151 -4.43 -13.81 20.36
C LEU A 151 -3.27 -14.62 20.98
N GLU A 152 -2.01 -14.17 20.81
CA GLU A 152 -0.84 -14.78 21.44
C GLU A 152 -1.02 -14.88 22.96
N LYS A 153 -1.33 -13.77 23.59
CA LYS A 153 -1.54 -13.69 25.03
C LYS A 153 -2.72 -14.55 25.51
N LYS A 154 -3.83 -14.54 24.77
CA LYS A 154 -5.06 -15.23 25.17
C LYS A 154 -4.97 -16.74 25.04
N TYR A 155 -4.32 -17.22 23.99
CA TYR A 155 -4.36 -18.64 23.60
C TYR A 155 -2.99 -19.33 23.72
N ASP A 156 -1.95 -18.60 24.14
CA ASP A 156 -0.57 -19.10 24.21
C ASP A 156 -0.13 -19.70 22.86
N ILE A 157 -0.23 -18.89 21.81
CA ILE A 157 0.20 -19.20 20.43
C ILE A 157 1.25 -18.20 19.99
N LEU A 158 1.95 -18.49 18.90
CA LEU A 158 2.93 -17.59 18.28
C LEU A 158 2.45 -17.16 16.88
N VAL A 159 2.59 -15.86 16.58
CA VAL A 159 2.35 -15.28 15.25
C VAL A 159 3.68 -14.67 14.77
N SER A 160 4.37 -15.34 13.88
CA SER A 160 5.76 -15.02 13.47
C SER A 160 5.86 -14.52 12.04
N ASN A 161 4.77 -14.38 11.32
CA ASN A 161 4.77 -13.94 9.94
C ASN A 161 3.70 -12.88 9.68
N ALA A 162 3.92 -12.11 8.61
CA ALA A 162 2.93 -11.26 7.98
C ALA A 162 2.79 -11.64 6.50
N MET A 163 1.58 -11.54 5.98
CA MET A 163 1.28 -11.66 4.56
C MET A 163 0.66 -10.34 4.10
N ILE A 164 1.19 -9.80 3.01
CA ILE A 164 0.58 -8.68 2.29
C ILE A 164 0.20 -9.19 0.91
N THR A 165 -1.03 -8.93 0.51
CA THR A 165 -1.59 -9.40 -0.75
C THR A 165 -2.24 -8.24 -1.46
N ASP A 166 -2.15 -8.23 -2.77
CA ASP A 166 -2.70 -7.24 -3.68
C ASP A 166 -1.95 -5.90 -3.70
N ILE A 167 -1.69 -5.30 -2.58
CA ILE A 167 -1.05 -3.98 -2.44
C ILE A 167 0.39 -4.02 -2.98
N PRO A 168 0.77 -3.10 -3.90
CA PRO A 168 2.08 -3.14 -4.56
C PRO A 168 3.24 -2.53 -3.78
N GLY A 169 2.98 -1.90 -2.65
CA GLY A 169 3.99 -1.23 -1.86
C GLY A 169 3.72 -1.27 -0.35
N ILE A 170 4.72 -0.88 0.41
CA ILE A 170 4.66 -0.75 1.87
C ILE A 170 5.66 0.32 2.32
N THR A 171 5.23 1.24 3.16
CA THR A 171 6.08 2.29 3.72
C THR A 171 7.21 1.72 4.58
N HIS A 172 8.28 2.49 4.71
CA HIS A 172 9.36 2.18 5.64
C HIS A 172 8.84 1.93 7.06
N ALA A 173 7.93 2.79 7.55
CA ALA A 173 7.29 2.62 8.86
C ALA A 173 6.47 1.32 8.95
N GLY A 174 5.84 0.88 7.84
CA GLY A 174 5.13 -0.40 7.75
C GLY A 174 6.07 -1.60 7.89
N LEU A 175 7.22 -1.57 7.23
CA LEU A 175 8.24 -2.61 7.35
C LEU A 175 8.87 -2.62 8.75
N GLU A 176 9.19 -1.45 9.29
CA GLU A 176 9.74 -1.30 10.63
C GLU A 176 8.76 -1.80 11.71
N ASN A 177 7.46 -1.64 11.51
CA ASN A 177 6.45 -2.13 12.44
C ASN A 177 6.57 -3.64 12.70
N TYR A 178 6.93 -4.45 11.68
CA TYR A 178 7.13 -5.88 11.87
C TYR A 178 8.36 -6.18 12.72
N THR A 179 9.49 -5.52 12.45
CA THR A 179 10.72 -5.73 13.25
C THR A 179 10.53 -5.29 14.70
N ARG A 180 9.88 -4.17 14.95
CA ARG A 180 9.55 -3.67 16.29
C ARG A 180 8.64 -4.63 17.08
N ASN A 181 7.83 -5.41 16.39
CA ASN A 181 6.87 -6.34 17.00
C ASN A 181 7.31 -7.80 16.97
N ASN A 182 8.60 -8.07 16.69
CA ASN A 182 9.20 -9.39 16.62
C ASN A 182 8.52 -10.34 15.62
N ILE A 183 8.10 -9.81 14.47
CA ILE A 183 7.56 -10.55 13.34
C ILE A 183 8.69 -10.68 12.31
N PRO A 184 9.40 -11.84 12.26
CA PRO A 184 10.62 -11.97 11.46
C PRO A 184 10.38 -12.25 9.98
N TYR A 185 9.15 -12.58 9.55
CA TYR A 185 8.87 -13.07 8.20
C TYR A 185 7.77 -12.28 7.51
N LEU A 186 8.01 -11.90 6.25
CA LEU A 186 7.03 -11.21 5.41
C LEU A 186 6.91 -11.88 4.04
N SER A 187 5.71 -12.39 3.73
CA SER A 187 5.34 -12.82 2.38
C SER A 187 4.61 -11.71 1.65
N LEU A 188 5.27 -11.11 0.65
CA LEU A 188 4.72 -10.03 -0.17
C LEU A 188 4.26 -10.59 -1.52
N GLY A 189 2.96 -10.46 -1.82
CA GLY A 189 2.34 -10.90 -3.07
C GLY A 189 1.55 -9.76 -3.70
N PRO A 190 2.20 -8.79 -4.36
CA PRO A 190 1.49 -7.67 -4.96
C PRO A 190 0.61 -8.12 -6.11
N ASN A 191 -0.36 -7.32 -6.47
CA ASN A 191 -1.17 -7.52 -7.67
C ASN A 191 -0.24 -7.55 -8.89
N TYR A 192 -0.46 -8.48 -9.79
CA TYR A 192 0.31 -8.63 -11.01
C TYR A 192 -0.54 -9.29 -12.09
N VAL A 193 -0.62 -8.65 -13.24
CA VAL A 193 -1.32 -9.19 -14.41
C VAL A 193 -0.31 -9.45 -15.52
N GLU A 194 -0.04 -10.71 -15.78
CA GLU A 194 0.85 -11.13 -16.87
C GLU A 194 0.24 -10.76 -18.23
N ASN A 195 1.07 -10.30 -19.16
CA ASN A 195 0.67 -9.96 -20.53
C ASN A 195 -0.23 -8.73 -20.71
N LEU A 196 -0.30 -7.87 -19.74
CA LEU A 196 -0.74 -6.53 -20.01
C LEU A 196 0.50 -5.73 -20.47
N PRO A 197 0.67 -5.44 -21.77
CA PRO A 197 1.83 -4.74 -22.26
C PRO A 197 1.86 -3.36 -21.64
N ASP A 198 2.95 -3.02 -20.98
CA ASP A 198 3.19 -1.71 -20.34
C ASP A 198 1.99 -1.18 -19.56
N HIS A 199 1.08 -2.08 -19.23
CA HIS A 199 -0.12 -1.74 -18.56
C HIS A 199 0.19 -1.46 -17.14
N GLY A 200 0.24 -0.29 -17.06
CA GLY A 200 -0.04 0.48 -15.97
C GLY A 200 0.21 -0.27 -14.74
N ASP A 201 1.34 -0.10 -14.40
CA ASP A 201 1.79 -0.73 -13.26
C ASP A 201 1.24 -0.11 -12.00
N ARG A 202 -0.06 -0.04 -11.90
CA ARG A 202 -0.67 -0.11 -10.59
C ARG A 202 -0.31 -1.42 -9.90
N VAL A 203 0.60 -2.19 -10.51
CA VAL A 203 0.86 -3.59 -10.25
C VAL A 203 2.32 -3.96 -10.20
N GLY A 204 3.21 -3.17 -9.76
CA GLY A 204 4.43 -3.78 -9.38
C GLY A 204 5.63 -3.70 -10.26
N GLY A 205 6.14 -2.50 -10.47
CA GLY A 205 7.55 -2.31 -10.77
C GLY A 205 8.47 -3.05 -9.81
N VAL A 206 8.07 -3.17 -8.55
CA VAL A 206 8.75 -3.98 -7.53
C VAL A 206 8.92 -5.45 -7.95
N ILE A 207 7.95 -6.05 -8.63
CA ILE A 207 8.05 -7.42 -9.10
C ILE A 207 9.11 -7.57 -10.20
N LYS A 208 9.21 -6.63 -11.13
CA LYS A 208 10.20 -6.73 -12.20
C LYS A 208 11.63 -6.70 -11.68
N GLU A 209 11.92 -5.88 -10.69
CA GLU A 209 13.26 -5.72 -10.13
C GLU A 209 13.56 -6.72 -9.01
N ASN A 210 12.56 -7.07 -8.23
CA ASN A 210 12.71 -7.85 -7.00
C ASN A 210 11.79 -9.09 -6.95
N GLY A 211 11.23 -9.52 -8.07
CA GLY A 211 10.36 -10.69 -8.13
C GLY A 211 11.11 -11.99 -7.88
N ASP A 212 10.48 -12.92 -7.18
CA ASP A 212 11.05 -14.19 -6.72
C ASP A 212 12.32 -14.02 -5.88
N GLN A 213 12.51 -12.87 -5.27
CA GLN A 213 13.65 -12.61 -4.41
C GLN A 213 13.33 -12.86 -2.95
N VAL A 214 14.35 -13.34 -2.25
CA VAL A 214 14.41 -13.40 -0.79
C VAL A 214 15.50 -12.44 -0.35
N PHE A 215 15.19 -11.55 0.57
CA PHE A 215 16.16 -10.64 1.14
C PHE A 215 15.85 -10.34 2.61
N TYR A 216 16.90 -10.04 3.37
CA TYR A 216 16.72 -9.44 4.68
C TYR A 216 16.52 -7.93 4.51
N TRP A 217 15.39 -7.44 4.96
CA TRP A 217 15.19 -6.01 5.10
C TRP A 217 15.64 -5.54 6.48
N LYS A 218 16.30 -4.39 6.52
CA LYS A 218 16.69 -3.71 7.75
C LYS A 218 16.30 -2.24 7.69
N VAL A 219 15.98 -1.66 8.86
CA VAL A 219 15.67 -0.23 8.99
C VAL A 219 16.86 0.65 8.63
N ALA A 220 18.07 0.19 8.93
CA ALA A 220 19.36 0.78 8.55
C ALA A 220 20.39 -0.35 8.39
N PRO A 221 21.50 -0.16 7.64
CA PRO A 221 22.49 -1.22 7.40
C PRO A 221 23.06 -1.85 8.67
N GLU A 222 23.24 -1.02 9.72
CA GLU A 222 23.79 -1.43 11.01
C GLU A 222 22.76 -1.99 12.01
N ALA A 223 21.46 -1.91 11.68
CA ALA A 223 20.42 -2.43 12.55
C ALA A 223 20.61 -3.94 12.79
N LYS A 224 20.32 -4.38 14.01
CA LYS A 224 20.40 -5.81 14.38
C LYS A 224 19.15 -6.56 13.93
N GLU A 225 18.01 -5.93 14.13
CA GLU A 225 16.71 -6.47 13.77
C GLU A 225 16.60 -6.53 12.24
N LYS A 226 16.13 -7.67 11.76
CA LYS A 226 15.95 -7.92 10.32
C LYS A 226 14.62 -8.62 10.06
N LEU A 227 14.04 -8.33 8.92
CA LEU A 227 12.83 -8.95 8.42
C LEU A 227 13.21 -9.78 7.19
N LEU A 228 12.93 -11.08 7.18
CA LEU A 228 13.10 -11.88 5.98
C LEU A 228 11.88 -11.71 5.08
N VAL A 229 12.11 -11.17 3.90
CA VAL A 229 11.05 -10.84 2.92
C VAL A 229 11.14 -11.79 1.73
N TRP A 230 10.02 -12.34 1.32
CA TRP A 230 9.82 -12.95 0.02
C TRP A 230 8.90 -12.07 -0.82
N THR A 231 9.33 -11.72 -2.03
CA THR A 231 8.47 -11.05 -3.02
C THR A 231 8.08 -12.04 -4.12
N ALA A 232 6.80 -12.27 -4.30
CA ALA A 232 6.30 -13.22 -5.30
C ALA A 232 6.48 -12.65 -6.71
N GLY A 233 7.29 -13.29 -7.55
CA GLY A 233 7.60 -12.83 -8.91
C GLY A 233 6.45 -13.00 -9.92
N LYS A 234 5.44 -13.75 -9.53
CA LYS A 234 4.18 -13.89 -10.28
C LYS A 234 3.00 -13.21 -9.57
N GLY A 235 3.28 -12.38 -8.55
CA GLY A 235 2.25 -11.82 -7.71
C GLY A 235 1.49 -12.88 -6.89
N TYR A 236 0.36 -12.48 -6.33
CA TYR A 236 -0.45 -13.39 -5.53
C TYR A 236 -1.45 -14.21 -6.36
N SER A 237 -1.80 -13.74 -7.55
CA SER A 237 -2.95 -14.25 -8.33
C SER A 237 -2.58 -15.22 -9.46
N TYR A 238 -1.31 -15.56 -9.66
CA TYR A 238 -0.88 -16.39 -10.77
C TYR A 238 -1.56 -17.77 -10.81
N PHE A 239 -1.87 -18.34 -9.65
CA PHE A 239 -2.58 -19.60 -9.53
C PHE A 239 -4.07 -19.46 -9.21
N HIS A 240 -4.66 -18.26 -9.35
CA HIS A 240 -6.09 -18.02 -9.24
C HIS A 240 -6.87 -18.48 -10.48
N ASN A 241 -8.20 -18.47 -10.38
CA ASN A 241 -9.14 -18.73 -11.48
C ASN A 241 -8.90 -20.07 -12.21
N ILE A 242 -8.48 -21.07 -11.46
CA ILE A 242 -8.29 -22.42 -11.99
C ILE A 242 -9.47 -23.30 -11.55
N GLN A 243 -10.31 -23.68 -12.52
CA GLN A 243 -11.43 -24.58 -12.28
C GLN A 243 -10.92 -26.00 -11.98
N ASP A 244 -11.67 -26.76 -11.19
CA ASP A 244 -11.25 -28.10 -10.79
C ASP A 244 -11.00 -29.08 -11.96
N ASN A 245 -11.78 -28.96 -13.04
CA ASN A 245 -11.64 -29.78 -14.25
C ASN A 245 -10.45 -29.37 -15.15
N GLU A 246 -9.89 -28.19 -14.94
CA GLU A 246 -8.76 -27.68 -15.69
C GLU A 246 -7.46 -27.68 -14.87
N LYS A 247 -7.55 -27.99 -13.58
CA LYS A 247 -6.50 -27.79 -12.59
C LYS A 247 -5.18 -28.43 -13.02
N GLU A 248 -5.22 -29.71 -13.39
CA GLU A 248 -4.00 -30.43 -13.76
C GLU A 248 -3.28 -29.80 -14.95
N ALA A 249 -3.99 -29.55 -16.04
CA ALA A 249 -3.40 -28.95 -17.24
C ALA A 249 -2.93 -27.52 -17.04
N LYS A 250 -3.68 -26.69 -16.32
CA LYS A 250 -3.28 -25.30 -16.04
C LYS A 250 -2.09 -25.22 -15.08
N TRP A 251 -2.06 -26.07 -14.05
CA TRP A 251 -0.90 -26.12 -13.17
C TRP A 251 0.35 -26.62 -13.88
N GLU A 252 0.22 -27.67 -14.70
CA GLU A 252 1.32 -28.18 -15.52
C GLU A 252 1.91 -27.08 -16.43
N SER A 253 1.05 -26.36 -17.14
CA SER A 253 1.46 -25.25 -17.98
C SER A 253 2.11 -24.11 -17.19
N ARG A 254 1.49 -23.65 -16.09
CA ARG A 254 1.98 -22.52 -15.29
C ARG A 254 3.27 -22.86 -14.55
N ILE A 255 3.37 -24.05 -13.95
CA ILE A 255 4.60 -24.50 -13.29
C ILE A 255 5.74 -24.62 -14.30
N SER A 256 5.49 -25.21 -15.49
CA SER A 256 6.49 -25.33 -16.54
C SER A 256 7.02 -23.95 -17.00
N ALA A 257 6.10 -22.99 -17.22
CA ALA A 257 6.47 -21.62 -17.56
C ALA A 257 7.25 -20.93 -16.43
N TYR A 258 6.87 -21.18 -15.20
CA TYR A 258 7.55 -20.59 -14.05
C TYR A 258 8.96 -21.16 -13.85
N VAL A 259 9.14 -22.48 -13.95
CA VAL A 259 10.49 -23.10 -13.93
C VAL A 259 11.36 -22.52 -15.03
N HIS A 260 10.83 -22.40 -16.27
CA HIS A 260 11.56 -21.78 -17.37
C HIS A 260 11.99 -20.34 -17.06
N GLN A 261 11.14 -19.56 -16.45
CA GLN A 261 11.48 -18.19 -16.00
C GLN A 261 12.60 -18.21 -14.98
N LEU A 262 12.48 -19.03 -13.92
CA LEU A 262 13.48 -19.14 -12.85
C LEU A 262 14.86 -19.53 -13.40
N GLU A 263 14.91 -20.48 -14.33
CA GLU A 263 16.15 -20.87 -15.01
C GLU A 263 16.71 -19.73 -15.89
N SER A 264 15.86 -19.05 -16.66
CA SER A 264 16.28 -17.97 -17.55
C SER A 264 16.78 -16.73 -16.81
N THR A 265 16.28 -16.49 -15.61
CA THR A 265 16.71 -15.38 -14.74
C THR A 265 17.85 -15.79 -13.78
N HIS A 266 18.36 -17.02 -13.89
CA HIS A 266 19.39 -17.55 -13.00
C HIS A 266 19.02 -17.48 -11.52
N TYR A 267 17.75 -17.79 -11.20
CA TYR A 267 17.27 -17.83 -9.84
C TYR A 267 18.21 -18.65 -8.93
N PRO A 268 18.75 -18.09 -7.85
CA PRO A 268 19.89 -18.73 -7.14
C PRO A 268 19.48 -19.92 -6.28
N TYR A 269 18.20 -20.03 -5.91
CA TYR A 269 17.72 -21.03 -4.95
C TYR A 269 17.04 -22.21 -5.65
N ASP A 270 16.78 -23.29 -4.91
CA ASP A 270 15.96 -24.42 -5.35
C ASP A 270 14.61 -24.50 -4.61
N ILE A 271 14.34 -23.54 -3.75
CA ILE A 271 13.11 -23.38 -2.97
C ILE A 271 12.30 -22.22 -3.56
N VAL A 272 11.01 -22.44 -3.80
CA VAL A 272 10.10 -21.43 -4.37
C VAL A 272 8.84 -21.37 -3.55
N GLN A 273 8.40 -20.16 -3.19
CA GLN A 273 7.07 -19.94 -2.62
C GLN A 273 6.03 -19.85 -3.75
N LEU A 274 4.97 -20.62 -3.64
CA LEU A 274 3.83 -20.58 -4.53
C LEU A 274 2.58 -20.19 -3.75
N ARG A 275 2.10 -18.96 -3.96
CA ARG A 275 0.85 -18.51 -3.32
C ARG A 275 -0.33 -19.09 -4.08
N TYR A 276 -1.29 -19.66 -3.37
CA TYR A 276 -2.44 -20.32 -3.97
C TYR A 276 -3.74 -19.97 -3.26
N THR A 277 -4.70 -19.45 -4.02
CA THR A 277 -6.09 -19.29 -3.61
C THR A 277 -6.99 -20.05 -4.59
N LYS A 278 -7.91 -20.83 -4.08
CA LYS A 278 -8.89 -21.53 -4.91
C LYS A 278 -9.90 -20.54 -5.50
N ASN A 279 -10.17 -20.65 -6.79
CA ASN A 279 -11.03 -19.79 -7.58
C ASN A 279 -10.47 -18.37 -7.70
N ALA A 280 -10.88 -17.44 -6.83
CA ALA A 280 -10.52 -16.02 -6.86
C ALA A 280 -10.42 -15.47 -5.43
N ASP A 281 -10.36 -14.14 -5.31
CA ASP A 281 -10.35 -13.44 -4.03
C ASP A 281 -11.53 -13.84 -3.15
N ASN A 282 -11.32 -13.86 -1.85
CA ASN A 282 -12.25 -14.44 -0.87
C ASN A 282 -12.60 -15.91 -1.13
N GLY A 283 -11.76 -16.61 -1.90
CA GLY A 283 -12.00 -18.01 -2.32
C GLY A 283 -12.02 -19.00 -1.17
N PRO A 284 -12.69 -20.17 -1.36
CA PRO A 284 -12.81 -21.20 -0.33
C PRO A 284 -11.53 -22.04 -0.21
N VAL A 285 -11.47 -22.84 0.86
CA VAL A 285 -10.43 -23.86 1.02
C VAL A 285 -10.52 -24.91 -0.10
N ASP A 286 -9.36 -25.32 -0.63
CA ASP A 286 -9.26 -26.43 -1.57
C ASP A 286 -9.00 -27.74 -0.84
N THR A 287 -10.04 -28.44 -0.51
CA THR A 287 -9.98 -29.71 0.22
C THR A 287 -9.32 -30.85 -0.56
N ARG A 288 -9.08 -30.69 -1.88
CA ARG A 288 -8.44 -31.68 -2.75
C ARG A 288 -6.97 -31.39 -3.03
N LEU A 289 -6.42 -30.31 -2.44
CA LEU A 289 -5.05 -29.92 -2.69
C LEU A 289 -4.04 -30.99 -2.35
N GLY A 290 -4.20 -31.69 -1.21
CA GLY A 290 -3.29 -32.76 -0.80
C GLY A 290 -3.25 -33.93 -1.80
N GLN A 291 -4.43 -34.35 -2.30
CA GLN A 291 -4.52 -35.39 -3.32
C GLN A 291 -3.88 -34.97 -4.64
N PHE A 292 -4.08 -33.71 -5.04
CA PHE A 292 -3.45 -33.16 -6.23
C PHE A 292 -1.90 -33.17 -6.11
N VAL A 293 -1.37 -32.69 -4.98
CA VAL A 293 0.07 -32.67 -4.71
C VAL A 293 0.67 -34.08 -4.72
N LYS A 294 -0.03 -35.05 -4.14
CA LYS A 294 0.40 -36.43 -4.16
C LYS A 294 0.46 -36.98 -5.58
N ALA A 295 -0.60 -36.82 -6.37
CA ALA A 295 -0.64 -37.27 -7.76
C ALA A 295 0.43 -36.59 -8.63
N TRP A 296 0.70 -35.30 -8.38
CA TRP A 296 1.77 -34.58 -9.04
C TRP A 296 3.14 -35.20 -8.76
N ASN A 297 3.49 -35.42 -7.48
CA ASN A 297 4.79 -35.94 -7.08
C ASN A 297 4.99 -37.43 -7.46
N GLU A 298 3.91 -38.17 -7.70
CA GLU A 298 3.98 -39.51 -8.30
C GLU A 298 4.30 -39.47 -9.80
N ARG A 299 3.88 -38.37 -10.49
CA ARG A 299 4.05 -38.22 -11.95
C ARG A 299 5.32 -37.50 -12.34
N TYR A 300 5.74 -36.48 -11.59
CA TYR A 300 6.86 -35.61 -11.91
C TYR A 300 7.96 -35.71 -10.86
N ALA A 301 9.22 -35.86 -11.32
CA ALA A 301 10.38 -35.87 -10.45
C ALA A 301 10.79 -34.47 -9.98
N SER A 302 10.48 -33.43 -10.77
CA SER A 302 10.72 -32.02 -10.47
C SER A 302 9.73 -31.13 -11.23
N PRO A 303 9.25 -30.01 -10.64
CA PRO A 303 9.47 -29.66 -9.24
C PRO A 303 8.65 -30.56 -8.30
N THR A 304 9.15 -30.77 -7.09
CA THR A 304 8.37 -31.38 -6.02
C THR A 304 7.41 -30.33 -5.45
N LEU A 305 6.11 -30.65 -5.37
CA LEU A 305 5.13 -29.79 -4.72
C LEU A 305 4.98 -30.17 -3.25
N ILE A 306 4.90 -29.18 -2.39
CA ILE A 306 4.81 -29.34 -0.94
C ILE A 306 3.72 -28.41 -0.39
N VAL A 307 2.67 -28.96 0.22
CA VAL A 307 1.74 -28.15 1.03
C VAL A 307 2.51 -27.68 2.27
N SER A 308 2.72 -26.39 2.40
CA SER A 308 3.67 -25.84 3.36
C SER A 308 3.05 -24.81 4.29
N ASN A 309 3.66 -24.69 5.46
CA ASN A 309 3.48 -23.56 6.38
C ASN A 309 4.54 -22.50 6.03
N VAL A 310 4.12 -21.25 5.96
CA VAL A 310 4.98 -20.13 5.54
C VAL A 310 6.16 -19.91 6.50
N ASP A 311 5.96 -20.09 7.81
CA ASP A 311 7.05 -19.97 8.80
C ASP A 311 8.12 -21.05 8.59
N THR A 312 7.67 -22.29 8.33
CA THR A 312 8.57 -23.41 8.00
C THR A 312 9.36 -23.13 6.72
N LEU A 313 8.72 -22.52 5.72
CA LEU A 313 9.37 -22.15 4.47
C LEU A 313 10.47 -21.11 4.70
N PHE A 314 10.17 -20.05 5.45
CA PHE A 314 11.17 -19.02 5.75
C PHE A 314 12.33 -19.58 6.59
N ALA A 315 12.03 -20.40 7.58
CA ALA A 315 13.07 -21.07 8.38
C ALA A 315 13.98 -21.98 7.51
N LEU A 316 13.42 -22.66 6.51
CA LEU A 316 14.19 -23.46 5.56
C LEU A 316 15.09 -22.60 4.67
N PHE A 317 14.64 -21.40 4.26
CA PHE A 317 15.50 -20.44 3.55
C PHE A 317 16.67 -19.99 4.43
N GLU A 318 16.42 -19.67 5.69
CA GLU A 318 17.49 -19.26 6.62
C GLU A 318 18.48 -20.38 6.88
N GLU A 319 18.00 -21.61 7.09
CA GLU A 319 18.84 -22.78 7.30
C GLU A 319 19.75 -23.05 6.10
N LYS A 320 19.19 -23.00 4.89
CA LYS A 320 19.90 -23.42 3.68
C LYS A 320 20.73 -22.31 3.04
N TYR A 321 20.26 -21.07 3.11
CA TYR A 321 20.81 -19.95 2.34
C TYR A 321 21.10 -18.70 3.17
N GLY A 322 20.96 -18.73 4.48
CA GLY A 322 21.02 -17.57 5.35
C GLY A 322 22.17 -16.60 5.09
N ASP A 323 23.39 -17.14 4.92
CA ASP A 323 24.59 -16.33 4.62
C ASP A 323 24.64 -15.79 3.19
N GLN A 324 23.79 -16.29 2.29
CA GLN A 324 23.73 -15.91 0.88
C GLN A 324 22.58 -14.93 0.59
N ILE A 325 21.66 -14.77 1.55
CA ILE A 325 20.50 -13.89 1.40
C ILE A 325 20.97 -12.43 1.47
N PRO A 326 20.70 -11.62 0.43
CA PRO A 326 21.11 -10.23 0.41
C PRO A 326 20.39 -9.41 1.48
N VAL A 327 21.04 -8.33 1.93
CA VAL A 327 20.46 -7.35 2.86
C VAL A 327 20.11 -6.10 2.08
N LEU A 328 18.87 -5.65 2.19
CA LEU A 328 18.37 -4.42 1.61
C LEU A 328 17.87 -3.48 2.70
N THR A 329 17.90 -2.18 2.42
CA THR A 329 17.32 -1.13 3.22
C THR A 329 16.45 -0.26 2.33
N GLY A 330 15.53 0.51 2.92
CA GLY A 330 14.72 1.44 2.17
C GLY A 330 13.26 1.00 2.02
N GLU A 331 12.49 1.87 1.41
CA GLU A 331 11.05 1.74 1.27
C GLU A 331 10.66 0.99 -0.01
N ILE A 332 9.65 0.12 0.07
CA ILE A 332 8.91 -0.35 -1.11
C ILE A 332 7.81 0.67 -1.36
N SER A 333 8.12 1.76 -2.05
CA SER A 333 7.27 2.94 -2.12
C SER A 333 5.81 2.59 -2.46
N PRO A 334 4.85 3.03 -1.65
CA PRO A 334 3.42 2.81 -1.88
C PRO A 334 2.96 3.35 -3.23
N TYR A 335 1.94 2.72 -3.83
CA TYR A 335 1.48 3.11 -5.17
C TYR A 335 -0.03 2.99 -5.42
N TRP A 336 -0.85 2.79 -4.42
CA TRP A 336 -2.31 2.78 -4.55
C TRP A 336 -2.99 3.86 -3.71
N GLU A 337 -2.22 4.58 -2.95
CA GLU A 337 -2.68 5.60 -2.02
C GLU A 337 -3.42 6.74 -2.72
N ASP A 338 -3.02 7.08 -3.96
CA ASP A 338 -3.73 8.07 -4.77
C ASP A 338 -5.19 7.71 -5.02
N GLY A 339 -5.52 6.42 -5.09
CA GLY A 339 -6.90 5.96 -5.23
C GLY A 339 -7.81 6.40 -4.08
N ALA A 340 -7.31 6.38 -2.84
CA ALA A 340 -8.04 6.85 -1.67
C ALA A 340 -8.39 8.35 -1.76
N TYR A 341 -7.59 9.12 -2.47
CA TYR A 341 -7.85 10.54 -2.74
C TYR A 341 -9.04 10.80 -3.68
N SER A 342 -9.72 9.75 -4.15
CA SER A 342 -11.09 9.86 -4.71
C SER A 342 -12.17 10.09 -3.65
N THR A 343 -11.79 10.07 -2.36
CA THR A 343 -12.59 10.36 -1.18
C THR A 343 -11.80 11.23 -0.22
N ALA A 344 -11.19 12.28 -0.75
CA ALA A 344 -10.20 13.09 -0.05
C ALA A 344 -10.75 13.76 1.23
N VAL A 345 -12.03 14.13 1.27
CA VAL A 345 -12.64 14.70 2.48
C VAL A 345 -12.63 13.69 3.62
N GLU A 346 -13.07 12.46 3.35
CA GLU A 346 -13.10 11.40 4.34
C GLU A 346 -11.69 10.95 4.74
N GLU A 347 -10.73 11.01 3.81
CA GLU A 347 -9.33 10.72 4.10
C GLU A 347 -8.73 11.79 5.03
N MET A 348 -8.98 13.07 4.77
CA MET A 348 -8.59 14.17 5.66
C MET A 348 -9.19 13.99 7.07
N GLU A 349 -10.48 13.59 7.16
CA GLU A 349 -11.16 13.33 8.43
C GLU A 349 -10.53 12.15 9.18
N ASN A 350 -10.24 11.03 8.49
CA ASN A 350 -9.62 9.86 9.13
C ASN A 350 -8.20 10.16 9.61
N ARG A 351 -7.43 10.87 8.81
CA ARG A 351 -6.06 11.29 9.16
C ARG A 351 -6.05 12.22 10.39
N ALA A 352 -6.93 13.20 10.42
CA ALA A 352 -7.06 14.09 11.58
C ALA A 352 -7.53 13.31 12.84
N LEU A 353 -8.46 12.37 12.68
CA LEU A 353 -8.93 11.52 13.76
C LEU A 353 -7.82 10.60 14.29
N SER A 354 -7.00 10.03 13.42
CA SER A 354 -5.83 9.23 13.79
C SER A 354 -4.84 10.04 14.64
N GLN A 355 -4.47 11.24 14.19
CA GLN A 355 -3.58 12.15 14.96
C GLN A 355 -4.14 12.51 16.34
N GLN A 356 -5.43 12.83 16.39
CA GLN A 356 -6.12 13.14 17.65
C GLN A 356 -6.19 11.93 18.59
N THR A 357 -6.38 10.73 18.03
CA THR A 357 -6.45 9.48 18.77
C THR A 357 -5.11 9.12 19.38
N ILE A 358 -4.02 9.26 18.63
CA ILE A 358 -2.65 9.06 19.12
C ILE A 358 -2.34 10.01 20.28
N ALA A 359 -2.69 11.28 20.15
CA ALA A 359 -2.52 12.26 21.24
C ALA A 359 -3.37 11.92 22.48
N MET A 360 -4.61 11.45 22.28
CA MET A 360 -5.51 11.01 23.36
C MET A 360 -4.98 9.76 24.05
N GLU A 361 -4.42 8.81 23.31
CA GLU A 361 -3.77 7.62 23.87
C GLU A 361 -2.58 8.00 24.76
N ALA A 362 -1.71 8.87 24.28
CA ALA A 362 -0.57 9.39 25.05
C ALA A 362 -1.03 10.07 26.34
N TYR A 363 -2.14 10.84 26.29
CA TYR A 363 -2.76 11.43 27.47
C TYR A 363 -3.30 10.39 28.45
N ALA A 364 -4.02 9.37 27.98
CA ALA A 364 -4.56 8.29 28.81
C ALA A 364 -3.45 7.50 29.52
N ARG A 365 -2.35 7.23 28.83
CA ARG A 365 -1.16 6.58 29.41
C ARG A 365 -0.52 7.47 30.49
N LYS A 366 -0.33 8.75 30.21
CA LYS A 366 0.24 9.73 31.15
C LYS A 366 -0.61 9.93 32.41
N THR A 367 -1.93 9.83 32.28
CA THR A 367 -2.88 10.02 33.41
C THR A 367 -3.29 8.70 34.08
N SER A 368 -2.61 7.58 33.76
CA SER A 368 -2.89 6.24 34.31
C SER A 368 -4.34 5.75 34.08
N GLN A 369 -4.97 6.21 33.02
CA GLN A 369 -6.33 5.79 32.62
C GLN A 369 -6.32 4.70 31.55
N TRP A 370 -5.15 4.34 31.02
CA TRP A 370 -4.99 3.39 29.93
C TRP A 370 -5.67 2.04 30.19
N ASP A 371 -5.42 1.41 31.33
CA ASP A 371 -5.95 0.06 31.63
C ASP A 371 -7.48 0.03 31.65
N THR A 372 -8.11 1.14 32.03
CA THR A 372 -9.57 1.26 32.05
C THR A 372 -10.16 1.32 30.65
N TYR A 373 -9.49 1.99 29.68
CA TYR A 373 -10.03 2.31 28.38
C TYR A 373 -9.30 1.62 27.20
N SER A 374 -8.36 0.72 27.47
CA SER A 374 -7.57 0.03 26.41
C SER A 374 -8.44 -0.67 25.35
N LYS A 375 -9.57 -1.25 25.76
CA LYS A 375 -10.53 -1.88 24.83
C LYS A 375 -11.27 -0.86 23.97
N ASP A 376 -11.55 0.33 24.50
CA ASP A 376 -12.18 1.41 23.73
C ASP A 376 -11.18 1.97 22.70
N PHE A 377 -9.90 2.12 23.08
CA PHE A 377 -8.83 2.47 22.14
C PHE A 377 -8.66 1.42 21.04
N TYR A 378 -8.67 0.13 21.39
CA TYR A 378 -8.64 -0.93 20.40
C TYR A 378 -9.78 -0.80 19.37
N ALA A 379 -11.02 -0.63 19.86
CA ALA A 379 -12.18 -0.49 18.98
C ALA A 379 -12.10 0.76 18.10
N LEU A 380 -11.53 1.86 18.59
CA LEU A 380 -11.34 3.10 17.86
C LEU A 380 -10.29 2.92 16.75
N HIS A 381 -9.07 2.45 17.10
CA HIS A 381 -8.00 2.21 16.12
C HIS A 381 -8.39 1.16 15.10
N ARG A 382 -9.12 0.12 15.50
CA ARG A 382 -9.65 -0.90 14.58
C ARG A 382 -10.48 -0.27 13.45
N ASN A 383 -11.34 0.70 13.76
CA ASN A 383 -12.16 1.36 12.76
C ASN A 383 -11.34 2.33 11.87
N ILE A 384 -10.34 3.01 12.42
CA ILE A 384 -9.39 3.83 11.66
C ILE A 384 -8.65 2.94 10.64
N ILE A 385 -8.11 1.79 11.07
CA ILE A 385 -7.42 0.82 10.21
C ILE A 385 -8.35 0.24 9.14
N LEU A 386 -9.59 -0.10 9.47
CA LEU A 386 -10.55 -0.61 8.50
C LEU A 386 -10.94 0.42 7.45
N PHE A 387 -10.83 1.71 7.75
CA PHE A 387 -10.97 2.74 6.73
C PHE A 387 -9.77 2.78 5.78
N HIS A 388 -8.54 2.52 6.24
CA HIS A 388 -7.33 2.42 5.43
C HIS A 388 -7.10 1.03 4.78
N GLU A 389 -8.00 0.07 5.02
CA GLU A 389 -7.95 -1.21 4.33
C GLU A 389 -8.09 -1.00 2.81
N HIS A 390 -7.35 -1.77 2.00
CA HIS A 390 -7.12 -1.51 0.57
C HIS A 390 -8.36 -1.58 -0.32
N THR A 391 -9.46 -2.18 0.14
CA THR A 391 -10.70 -2.30 -0.63
C THR A 391 -11.60 -1.09 -0.38
N TRP A 392 -11.54 -0.09 -1.25
CA TRP A 392 -12.29 1.16 -1.10
C TRP A 392 -13.73 1.07 -1.58
N GLY A 393 -13.98 0.29 -2.62
CA GLY A 393 -15.29 0.14 -3.24
C GLY A 393 -15.45 -1.20 -3.94
N SER A 394 -16.07 -1.21 -5.10
CA SER A 394 -16.43 -2.41 -5.85
C SER A 394 -15.71 -2.53 -7.19
N TRP A 395 -15.71 -3.73 -7.76
CA TRP A 395 -15.22 -3.98 -9.12
C TRP A 395 -15.94 -3.14 -10.19
N CYS A 396 -17.15 -2.67 -9.90
CA CYS A 396 -17.96 -1.84 -10.82
C CYS A 396 -18.08 -0.38 -10.35
N SER A 397 -17.21 0.11 -9.47
CA SER A 397 -17.26 1.48 -8.95
C SER A 397 -17.30 2.56 -10.05
N ILE A 398 -16.61 2.30 -11.17
CA ILE A 398 -16.51 3.25 -12.28
C ILE A 398 -17.55 2.96 -13.36
N SER A 399 -17.76 1.68 -13.72
CA SER A 399 -18.72 1.31 -14.77
C SER A 399 -20.18 1.56 -14.35
N ASP A 400 -20.50 1.34 -13.06
CA ASP A 400 -21.84 1.45 -12.51
C ASP A 400 -21.86 2.15 -11.14
N PRO A 401 -21.45 3.42 -11.06
CA PRO A 401 -21.27 4.13 -9.79
C PRO A 401 -22.57 4.32 -8.99
N ALA A 402 -23.72 4.31 -9.64
CA ALA A 402 -25.05 4.45 -9.02
C ALA A 402 -25.69 3.11 -8.65
N LEU A 403 -25.05 1.97 -8.94
CA LEU A 403 -25.58 0.66 -8.58
C LEU A 403 -25.68 0.53 -7.05
N PHE A 404 -26.76 -0.08 -6.55
CA PHE A 404 -26.93 -0.31 -5.11
C PHE A 404 -25.71 -1.00 -4.49
N PHE A 405 -25.16 -1.99 -5.16
CA PHE A 405 -23.96 -2.71 -4.71
C PHE A 405 -22.76 -1.76 -4.52
N THR A 406 -22.51 -0.86 -5.48
CA THR A 406 -21.41 0.11 -5.41
C THR A 406 -21.64 1.12 -4.28
N THR A 407 -22.83 1.70 -4.21
CA THR A 407 -23.15 2.72 -3.20
C THR A 407 -23.20 2.13 -1.79
N GLU A 408 -23.65 0.87 -1.63
CA GLU A 408 -23.70 0.19 -0.34
C GLU A 408 -22.30 -0.19 0.16
N GLN A 409 -21.40 -0.64 -0.72
CA GLN A 409 -20.02 -0.89 -0.33
C GLN A 409 -19.35 0.37 0.21
N TRP A 410 -19.51 1.50 -0.49
CA TRP A 410 -18.99 2.77 -0.03
C TRP A 410 -19.64 3.21 1.29
N ARG A 411 -20.95 3.06 1.44
CA ARG A 411 -21.65 3.38 2.69
C ARG A 411 -21.10 2.59 3.87
N ILE A 412 -20.82 1.30 3.68
CA ILE A 412 -20.23 0.46 4.74
C ILE A 412 -18.79 0.90 5.01
N LYS A 413 -17.99 1.14 3.98
CA LYS A 413 -16.61 1.64 4.13
C LYS A 413 -16.58 2.93 4.97
N LYS A 414 -17.41 3.91 4.61
CA LYS A 414 -17.53 5.17 5.35
C LYS A 414 -18.01 4.95 6.79
N SER A 415 -18.83 3.94 7.05
CA SER A 415 -19.34 3.67 8.41
C SER A 415 -18.24 3.27 9.41
N PHE A 416 -17.08 2.82 8.97
CA PHE A 416 -15.92 2.63 9.85
C PHE A 416 -15.42 3.98 10.37
N LEU A 417 -15.26 4.97 9.50
CA LEU A 417 -14.90 6.34 9.89
C LEU A 417 -15.96 6.96 10.82
N ASP A 418 -17.24 6.86 10.46
CA ASP A 418 -18.33 7.40 11.28
C ASP A 418 -18.36 6.75 12.69
N SER A 419 -18.08 5.45 12.77
CA SER A 419 -17.97 4.72 14.04
C SER A 419 -16.74 5.15 14.84
N ALA A 420 -15.62 5.39 14.20
CA ALA A 420 -14.41 5.89 14.83
C ALA A 420 -14.63 7.28 15.43
N HIS A 421 -15.30 8.19 14.72
CA HIS A 421 -15.69 9.51 15.26
C HIS A 421 -16.58 9.41 16.48
N GLN A 422 -17.59 8.54 16.44
CA GLN A 422 -18.47 8.33 17.61
C GLN A 422 -17.70 7.79 18.82
N GLN A 423 -16.80 6.85 18.60
CA GLN A 423 -15.96 6.27 19.65
C GLN A 423 -14.99 7.30 20.23
N TYR A 424 -14.32 8.08 19.37
CA TYR A 424 -13.45 9.17 19.79
C TYR A 424 -14.18 10.19 20.66
N ASN A 425 -15.33 10.69 20.22
CA ASN A 425 -16.11 11.68 20.93
C ASN A 425 -16.58 11.17 22.31
N ARG A 426 -16.96 9.89 22.40
CA ARG A 426 -17.31 9.26 23.66
C ARG A 426 -16.11 9.14 24.58
N LEU A 427 -15.01 8.65 24.07
CA LEU A 427 -13.79 8.36 24.83
C LEU A 427 -13.12 9.66 25.31
N SER A 428 -12.99 10.68 24.45
CA SER A 428 -12.44 11.98 24.82
C SER A 428 -13.23 12.65 25.96
N LYS A 429 -14.57 12.52 25.91
CA LYS A 429 -15.43 13.02 26.98
C LYS A 429 -15.21 12.27 28.32
N HIS A 430 -15.05 10.94 28.28
CA HIS A 430 -14.78 10.14 29.47
C HIS A 430 -13.42 10.45 30.11
N LEU A 431 -12.41 10.65 29.24
CA LEU A 431 -11.05 10.99 29.67
C LEU A 431 -10.91 12.46 30.11
N GLY A 432 -11.86 13.33 29.76
CA GLY A 432 -11.70 14.79 29.92
C GLY A 432 -10.61 15.35 28.98
N PHE A 433 -10.40 14.71 27.85
CA PHE A 433 -9.36 15.09 26.88
C PHE A 433 -9.89 16.10 25.87
N ASN A 434 -9.13 17.17 25.67
CA ASN A 434 -9.33 18.12 24.58
C ASN A 434 -8.08 18.16 23.73
N TYR A 435 -8.23 17.85 22.46
CA TYR A 435 -7.11 17.94 21.51
C TYR A 435 -6.76 19.41 21.27
N VAL A 436 -5.47 19.70 21.39
CA VAL A 436 -4.89 20.98 20.99
C VAL A 436 -3.82 20.67 19.95
N PRO A 437 -3.97 21.13 18.71
CA PRO A 437 -2.94 20.97 17.70
C PRO A 437 -1.60 21.52 18.20
N LYS A 438 -0.53 20.82 17.92
CA LYS A 438 0.81 21.35 18.13
C LYS A 438 1.09 22.39 17.04
N ASP A 439 0.61 23.59 17.20
CA ASP A 439 1.04 24.71 16.36
C ASP A 439 2.35 25.27 16.94
N ALA A 440 3.45 24.74 16.44
CA ALA A 440 4.78 25.04 16.94
C ALA A 440 5.61 25.83 15.94
N ALA A 441 5.05 26.91 15.40
CA ALA A 441 5.92 27.89 14.73
C ALA A 441 6.99 28.37 15.72
N ARG A 442 8.25 28.05 15.45
CA ARG A 442 9.35 28.43 16.31
C ARG A 442 9.51 29.95 16.27
N THR A 443 9.25 30.60 17.40
CA THR A 443 9.48 32.04 17.54
C THR A 443 10.99 32.34 17.46
N VAL A 444 11.38 33.28 16.64
CA VAL A 444 12.74 33.73 16.46
C VAL A 444 12.87 35.20 16.87
N SER A 445 14.05 35.60 17.28
CA SER A 445 14.33 37.02 17.64
C SER A 445 14.24 37.94 16.43
N LYS A 446 14.60 37.45 15.24
CA LYS A 446 14.49 38.14 13.96
C LYS A 446 14.25 37.10 12.87
N SER A 447 13.17 37.27 12.12
CA SER A 447 12.87 36.40 10.95
C SER A 447 13.90 36.66 9.84
N ILE A 448 14.27 35.58 9.14
CA ILE A 448 15.05 35.67 7.90
C ILE A 448 14.16 36.04 6.70
N ILE A 449 12.84 35.81 6.80
CA ILE A 449 11.85 36.26 5.80
C ILE A 449 11.77 37.78 5.91
N SER A 450 11.91 38.46 4.78
CA SER A 450 11.79 39.91 4.70
C SER A 450 10.47 40.38 4.11
N ASP A 451 9.91 39.58 3.17
CA ASP A 451 8.66 39.90 2.50
C ASP A 451 8.12 38.67 1.72
N PHE A 452 6.83 38.68 1.41
CA PHE A 452 6.25 37.83 0.39
C PHE A 452 5.23 38.63 -0.47
N GLN A 453 5.08 38.26 -1.73
CA GLN A 453 4.17 38.91 -2.66
C GLN A 453 3.33 37.85 -3.42
N VAL A 454 2.04 38.10 -3.51
CA VAL A 454 1.09 37.23 -4.20
C VAL A 454 0.88 37.74 -5.61
N ASP A 455 0.83 36.84 -6.59
CA ASP A 455 0.39 37.14 -7.95
C ASP A 455 -1.15 37.11 -8.04
N LEU A 456 -1.73 38.22 -8.38
CA LEU A 456 -3.20 38.34 -8.54
C LEU A 456 -3.71 37.75 -9.87
N THR A 457 -2.85 37.17 -10.68
CA THR A 457 -3.25 36.41 -11.89
C THR A 457 -3.37 34.92 -11.65
N THR A 458 -2.63 34.38 -10.67
CA THR A 458 -2.58 32.95 -10.33
C THR A 458 -3.14 32.65 -8.93
N GLY A 459 -3.06 33.62 -8.02
CA GLY A 459 -3.41 33.46 -6.61
C GLY A 459 -2.30 32.83 -5.77
N GLY A 460 -1.21 32.38 -6.37
CA GLY A 460 -0.04 31.87 -5.68
C GLY A 460 0.92 32.96 -5.19
N ILE A 461 1.95 32.58 -4.47
CA ILE A 461 3.00 33.48 -3.99
C ILE A 461 4.08 33.59 -5.07
N ALA A 462 4.16 34.77 -5.70
CA ALA A 462 5.15 35.06 -6.75
C ALA A 462 6.56 35.23 -6.21
N HIS A 463 6.70 35.79 -5.00
CA HIS A 463 7.98 36.08 -4.40
C HIS A 463 7.98 35.79 -2.90
N VAL A 464 9.01 35.15 -2.42
CA VAL A 464 9.36 35.09 -0.99
C VAL A 464 10.80 35.55 -0.84
N ILE A 465 10.99 36.69 -0.18
CA ILE A 465 12.32 37.30 0.01
C ILE A 465 12.90 36.86 1.33
N VAL A 466 13.97 36.10 1.26
CA VAL A 466 14.71 35.56 2.41
C VAL A 466 16.13 36.06 2.33
N GLU A 467 16.55 36.83 3.32
CA GLU A 467 17.91 37.45 3.37
C GLU A 467 18.29 38.17 2.06
N ASN A 468 17.34 38.91 1.48
CA ASN A 468 17.45 39.67 0.22
C ASN A 468 17.51 38.79 -1.05
N MET A 469 17.24 37.50 -0.97
CA MET A 469 17.10 36.60 -2.13
C MET A 469 15.68 36.13 -2.28
N ASP A 470 15.19 36.06 -3.50
CA ASP A 470 13.92 35.41 -3.81
C ASP A 470 14.13 33.89 -3.84
N ILE A 471 13.30 33.13 -3.17
CA ILE A 471 13.39 31.67 -3.15
C ILE A 471 12.41 30.98 -4.11
N VAL A 472 11.48 31.72 -4.73
CA VAL A 472 10.50 31.14 -5.67
C VAL A 472 11.16 30.98 -7.04
N GLY A 473 10.99 29.78 -7.65
CA GLY A 473 11.57 29.41 -8.92
C GLY A 473 10.83 30.03 -10.11
N ARG A 474 11.50 30.92 -10.84
CA ARG A 474 10.92 31.64 -11.98
C ARG A 474 10.92 30.83 -13.29
N GLU A 475 11.67 29.78 -13.34
CA GLU A 475 11.72 28.90 -14.52
C GLU A 475 10.53 27.93 -14.59
N ASN A 476 9.80 27.79 -13.49
CA ASN A 476 8.60 26.98 -13.40
C ASN A 476 7.38 27.79 -13.86
N PRO A 477 6.38 27.13 -14.47
CA PRO A 477 5.14 27.82 -14.88
C PRO A 477 4.22 28.15 -13.70
N TYR A 478 4.51 27.65 -12.49
CA TYR A 478 3.68 27.81 -11.30
C TYR A 478 4.28 28.81 -10.31
N ASP A 479 3.41 29.46 -9.54
CA ASP A 479 3.78 30.20 -8.34
C ASP A 479 3.78 29.30 -7.10
N LEU A 480 4.45 29.72 -6.04
CA LEU A 480 4.52 28.96 -4.80
C LEU A 480 3.13 28.92 -4.13
N MET A 481 2.74 27.72 -3.69
CA MET A 481 1.41 27.43 -3.12
C MET A 481 0.23 27.76 -4.06
N GLU A 482 0.47 27.77 -5.37
CA GLU A 482 -0.60 27.91 -6.36
C GLU A 482 -1.43 26.65 -6.45
N MET A 483 -2.75 26.82 -6.52
CA MET A 483 -3.70 25.73 -6.77
C MET A 483 -3.79 25.42 -8.27
N VAL A 484 -3.54 24.18 -8.62
CA VAL A 484 -3.58 23.66 -10.00
C VAL A 484 -4.68 22.61 -10.10
N TYR A 485 -5.60 22.80 -11.01
CA TYR A 485 -6.63 21.82 -11.34
C TYR A 485 -6.33 21.20 -12.71
N SER A 486 -6.46 19.90 -12.82
CA SER A 486 -6.35 19.20 -14.09
C SER A 486 -7.58 18.35 -14.37
N LYS A 487 -7.93 18.24 -15.65
CA LYS A 487 -9.01 17.37 -16.12
C LYS A 487 -8.62 16.64 -17.39
N GLY A 488 -9.38 15.57 -17.65
CA GLY A 488 -9.15 14.72 -18.81
C GLY A 488 -8.02 13.74 -18.58
N ILE A 489 -7.78 12.93 -19.56
CA ILE A 489 -6.79 11.89 -19.53
C ILE A 489 -5.79 12.05 -20.68
N SER A 490 -6.23 12.29 -21.88
CA SER A 490 -5.37 12.45 -23.06
C SER A 490 -6.03 13.30 -24.12
N PRO A 491 -5.66 14.57 -24.23
CA PRO A 491 -4.69 15.26 -23.39
C PRO A 491 -5.25 15.59 -21.99
N MET A 492 -4.37 15.73 -20.99
CA MET A 492 -4.68 16.35 -19.71
C MET A 492 -4.70 17.88 -19.89
N GLU A 493 -5.77 18.52 -19.46
CA GLU A 493 -5.95 19.97 -19.53
C GLU A 493 -5.77 20.59 -18.15
N PHE A 494 -4.94 21.61 -18.06
CA PHE A 494 -4.67 22.31 -16.80
C PHE A 494 -5.42 23.63 -16.73
N SER A 495 -6.04 23.89 -15.60
CA SER A 495 -6.72 25.13 -15.27
C SER A 495 -6.10 25.79 -14.08
N ARG A 496 -5.93 27.09 -14.16
CA ARG A 496 -5.38 27.97 -13.11
C ARG A 496 -6.48 28.88 -12.57
N SER A 497 -6.26 29.42 -11.38
CA SER A 497 -7.16 30.39 -10.75
C SER A 497 -7.32 31.66 -11.59
N LYS A 498 -8.51 32.27 -11.55
CA LYS A 498 -8.85 33.51 -12.25
C LYS A 498 -9.81 34.35 -11.42
N ASN A 499 -10.07 35.60 -11.88
CA ASN A 499 -11.01 36.54 -11.24
C ASN A 499 -10.66 36.75 -9.74
N ILE A 500 -9.38 36.87 -9.44
CA ILE A 500 -8.87 36.95 -8.08
C ILE A 500 -9.20 38.33 -7.48
N LYS A 501 -9.75 38.33 -6.27
CA LYS A 501 -10.10 39.54 -5.52
C LYS A 501 -9.52 39.47 -4.12
N ILE A 502 -8.93 40.55 -3.68
CA ILE A 502 -8.49 40.70 -2.29
C ILE A 502 -9.72 40.92 -1.42
N LEU A 503 -9.95 40.05 -0.47
CA LEU A 503 -11.00 40.16 0.55
C LEU A 503 -10.50 40.93 1.76
N HIS A 504 -9.27 40.64 2.20
CA HIS A 504 -8.60 41.31 3.29
C HIS A 504 -7.08 41.33 3.07
N GLN A 505 -6.45 42.39 3.51
CA GLN A 505 -4.99 42.54 3.50
C GLN A 505 -4.53 43.28 4.74
N GLU A 506 -3.50 42.78 5.39
CA GLU A 506 -2.83 43.43 6.51
C GLU A 506 -1.30 43.34 6.32
N ASP A 507 -0.64 44.45 6.60
CA ASP A 507 0.82 44.49 6.75
C ASP A 507 1.15 45.38 7.94
N SER A 508 1.18 44.77 9.12
CA SER A 508 1.45 45.41 10.39
C SER A 508 2.87 45.13 10.87
N LYS A 509 3.21 45.65 12.06
CA LYS A 509 4.48 45.33 12.71
C LYS A 509 4.62 43.85 13.04
N ASP A 510 3.49 43.16 13.36
CA ASP A 510 3.48 41.83 13.95
C ASP A 510 3.19 40.74 12.88
N GLN A 511 2.46 41.09 11.84
CA GLN A 511 2.09 40.11 10.79
C GLN A 511 1.89 40.74 9.43
N LYS A 512 2.06 39.91 8.40
CA LYS A 512 1.61 40.20 7.03
C LYS A 512 0.65 39.09 6.61
N SER A 513 -0.54 39.48 6.12
CA SER A 513 -1.53 38.53 5.59
C SER A 513 -2.26 39.08 4.38
N ILE A 514 -2.70 38.18 3.52
CA ILE A 514 -3.58 38.50 2.40
C ILE A 514 -4.59 37.36 2.26
N GLU A 515 -5.86 37.73 2.17
CA GLU A 515 -6.96 36.81 1.94
C GLU A 515 -7.60 37.11 0.59
N LEU A 516 -7.77 36.10 -0.21
CA LEU A 516 -8.22 36.16 -1.58
C LEU A 516 -9.49 35.33 -1.76
N SER A 517 -10.41 35.79 -2.61
CA SER A 517 -11.37 34.92 -3.29
C SER A 517 -10.98 34.75 -4.74
N MET A 518 -11.25 33.59 -5.31
CA MET A 518 -10.89 33.30 -6.70
C MET A 518 -11.83 32.25 -7.30
N GLU A 519 -11.83 32.15 -8.60
CA GLU A 519 -12.50 31.11 -9.36
C GLU A 519 -11.49 30.11 -9.84
N LEU A 520 -11.77 28.84 -9.65
CA LEU A 520 -11.03 27.71 -10.22
C LEU A 520 -12.02 26.70 -10.76
N GLU A 521 -11.69 26.07 -11.89
CA GLU A 521 -12.52 25.03 -12.46
C GLU A 521 -12.76 23.90 -11.44
N GLY A 522 -13.91 23.28 -11.45
CA GLY A 522 -14.26 22.17 -10.55
C GLY A 522 -14.61 22.57 -9.10
N VAL A 523 -14.46 23.84 -8.72
CA VAL A 523 -14.73 24.30 -7.34
C VAL A 523 -15.59 25.57 -7.29
N LYS A 524 -16.19 25.81 -6.13
CA LYS A 524 -16.95 27.04 -5.79
C LYS A 524 -16.47 27.59 -4.44
N ASN A 525 -16.82 28.85 -4.18
CA ASN A 525 -16.58 29.51 -2.90
C ASN A 525 -15.11 29.43 -2.44
N MET A 526 -14.18 29.50 -3.40
CA MET A 526 -12.77 29.33 -3.09
C MET A 526 -12.20 30.58 -2.44
N THR A 527 -11.57 30.37 -1.27
CA THR A 527 -10.78 31.37 -0.56
C THR A 527 -9.43 30.80 -0.18
N ILE A 528 -8.41 31.63 -0.26
CA ILE A 528 -7.06 31.32 0.23
C ILE A 528 -6.58 32.50 1.08
N LYS A 529 -5.97 32.20 2.24
CA LYS A 529 -5.32 33.18 3.10
C LYS A 529 -3.88 32.79 3.31
N TYR A 530 -2.97 33.68 2.97
CA TYR A 530 -1.56 33.58 3.34
C TYR A 530 -1.28 34.44 4.57
N LEU A 531 -0.49 33.88 5.51
CA LEU A 531 -0.16 34.51 6.77
C LEU A 531 1.31 34.27 7.11
N TRP A 532 2.03 35.36 7.41
CA TRP A 532 3.36 35.35 8.02
C TRP A 532 3.33 36.16 9.31
N ILE A 533 3.63 35.52 10.43
CA ILE A 533 3.87 36.18 11.71
C ILE A 533 5.33 36.60 11.74
N LYS A 534 5.60 37.90 11.83
CA LYS A 534 6.92 38.52 11.55
C LYS A 534 8.05 38.12 12.52
N ASN A 535 7.73 37.47 13.63
CA ASN A 535 8.71 36.84 14.53
C ASN A 535 8.85 35.33 14.35
N THR A 536 8.47 34.84 13.20
CA THR A 536 8.64 33.42 12.77
C THR A 536 9.25 33.34 11.39
N ASN A 537 9.79 32.19 11.04
CA ASN A 537 10.23 31.87 9.68
C ASN A 537 9.20 31.03 8.93
N ARG A 538 7.90 31.17 9.25
CA ARG A 538 6.80 30.39 8.69
C ARG A 538 5.86 31.24 7.88
N ILE A 539 5.52 30.76 6.69
CA ILE A 539 4.36 31.20 5.89
C ILE A 539 3.32 30.10 5.94
N SER A 540 2.11 30.45 6.38
CA SER A 540 0.97 29.52 6.40
C SER A 540 -0.01 29.88 5.30
N CYS A 541 -0.55 28.86 4.63
CA CYS A 541 -1.64 28.94 3.67
C CYS A 541 -2.87 28.25 4.24
N TYR A 542 -3.97 28.95 4.33
CA TYR A 542 -5.28 28.39 4.71
C TYR A 542 -6.17 28.42 3.47
N ALA A 543 -6.63 27.27 3.03
CA ALA A 543 -7.48 27.13 1.86
C ALA A 543 -8.86 26.58 2.24
N SER A 544 -9.91 27.11 1.60
CA SER A 544 -11.28 26.62 1.76
C SER A 544 -12.02 26.71 0.44
N PHE A 545 -12.72 25.64 0.05
CA PHE A 545 -13.54 25.60 -1.15
C PHE A 545 -14.57 24.48 -1.09
N ASP A 546 -15.60 24.59 -1.93
CA ASP A 546 -16.60 23.55 -2.17
C ASP A 546 -16.28 22.86 -3.51
N LYS A 547 -15.85 21.60 -3.48
CA LYS A 547 -15.61 20.78 -4.66
C LYS A 547 -16.94 20.39 -5.30
N MET A 548 -17.10 20.68 -6.58
CA MET A 548 -18.24 20.23 -7.36
C MET A 548 -18.06 18.79 -7.80
N GLU A 549 -19.05 17.95 -7.53
CA GLU A 549 -19.01 16.57 -7.96
C GLU A 549 -19.05 16.45 -9.49
N THR A 550 -18.17 15.63 -10.06
CA THR A 550 -18.12 15.29 -11.49
C THR A 550 -17.60 13.88 -11.70
N PHE A 551 -18.04 13.25 -12.80
CA PHE A 551 -17.48 11.97 -13.29
C PHE A 551 -16.36 12.18 -14.32
N GLU A 552 -16.10 13.43 -14.72
CA GLU A 552 -14.93 13.73 -15.56
C GLU A 552 -13.65 13.42 -14.78
N LYS A 553 -12.68 12.84 -15.46
CA LYS A 553 -11.37 12.57 -14.86
C LYS A 553 -10.68 13.86 -14.46
N GLU A 554 -10.26 13.94 -13.21
CA GLU A 554 -9.71 15.17 -12.64
C GLU A 554 -8.73 14.89 -11.52
N SER A 555 -7.84 15.85 -11.28
CA SER A 555 -7.03 15.94 -10.08
C SER A 555 -6.79 17.38 -9.65
N MET A 556 -6.32 17.58 -8.43
CA MET A 556 -6.04 18.92 -7.88
C MET A 556 -4.79 18.89 -7.01
N HIS A 557 -3.95 19.91 -7.17
CA HIS A 557 -2.64 19.97 -6.55
C HIS A 557 -2.32 21.36 -6.01
N ILE A 558 -1.34 21.43 -5.10
CA ILE A 558 -0.67 22.70 -4.73
C ILE A 558 0.80 22.61 -5.15
N ALA A 559 1.27 23.58 -5.90
CA ALA A 559 2.63 23.63 -6.44
C ALA A 559 3.64 24.25 -5.47
N PHE A 560 4.86 23.68 -5.41
CA PHE A 560 5.99 24.19 -4.64
C PHE A 560 7.21 24.32 -5.56
N PRO A 561 7.30 25.37 -6.39
CA PRO A 561 8.46 25.66 -7.21
C PRO A 561 9.46 26.50 -6.42
N PHE A 562 10.66 25.99 -6.20
CA PHE A 562 11.74 26.75 -5.59
C PHE A 562 12.80 27.16 -6.61
N GLN A 563 13.57 28.18 -6.30
CA GLN A 563 14.69 28.61 -7.11
C GLN A 563 15.80 27.57 -7.06
N THR A 564 16.49 27.33 -8.18
CA THR A 564 17.49 26.26 -8.39
C THR A 564 16.93 24.84 -8.45
N SER A 565 17.72 23.92 -9.02
CA SER A 565 17.35 22.50 -9.20
C SER A 565 18.14 21.54 -8.30
N ASP A 566 18.96 22.07 -7.39
CA ASP A 566 19.90 21.31 -6.55
C ASP A 566 19.35 20.92 -5.18
N TRP A 567 18.04 21.00 -5.00
CA TRP A 567 17.38 20.59 -3.78
C TRP A 567 17.42 19.07 -3.57
N LYS A 568 17.87 18.66 -2.40
CA LYS A 568 17.74 17.28 -1.90
C LYS A 568 16.42 17.17 -1.18
N LEU A 569 15.64 16.17 -1.54
CA LEU A 569 14.33 15.90 -0.98
C LEU A 569 14.43 14.80 0.07
N ALA A 570 13.91 15.07 1.25
CA ALA A 570 13.65 14.06 2.27
C ALA A 570 12.18 14.16 2.75
N TYR A 571 11.61 13.04 3.20
CA TYR A 571 10.23 12.98 3.66
C TYR A 571 10.05 11.96 4.80
N GLY A 572 9.09 12.19 5.67
CA GLY A 572 8.85 11.30 6.80
C GLY A 572 8.28 11.99 8.03
N ASP A 573 8.79 11.61 9.18
CA ASP A 573 8.45 12.14 10.50
C ASP A 573 9.71 12.41 11.32
N GLU A 574 9.53 12.92 12.55
CA GLU A 574 10.65 13.24 13.46
C GLU A 574 11.55 12.05 13.81
N GLU A 575 11.03 10.81 13.72
CA GLU A 575 11.78 9.59 14.04
C GLU A 575 12.55 9.04 12.84
N SER A 576 12.04 9.24 11.62
CA SER A 576 12.61 8.68 10.40
C SER A 576 12.32 9.57 9.19
N MET A 577 13.38 10.16 8.64
CA MET A 577 13.37 10.89 7.38
C MET A 577 14.06 10.06 6.30
N LEU A 578 13.39 9.85 5.19
CA LEU A 578 13.88 9.10 4.02
C LEU A 578 14.35 10.06 2.94
N ASN A 579 15.55 9.83 2.37
CA ASN A 579 16.06 10.59 1.25
C ASN A 579 15.52 10.07 -0.07
N TYR A 580 14.88 10.91 -0.85
CA TYR A 580 14.42 10.57 -2.19
C TYR A 580 15.55 10.75 -3.21
N PRO A 581 15.78 9.81 -4.12
CA PRO A 581 15.20 8.47 -4.22
C PRO A 581 16.05 7.38 -3.54
N GLN A 582 17.10 7.76 -2.78
CA GLN A 582 18.15 6.84 -2.31
C GLN A 582 17.63 5.80 -1.32
N ASP A 583 16.67 6.22 -0.46
CA ASP A 583 16.09 5.33 0.56
C ASP A 583 14.82 4.61 0.07
N GLN A 584 14.64 4.53 -1.26
CA GLN A 584 13.61 3.73 -1.90
C GLN A 584 14.24 2.54 -2.61
N LEU A 585 13.66 1.34 -2.46
CA LEU A 585 14.16 0.14 -3.14
C LEU A 585 14.14 0.30 -4.67
N PRO A 586 15.09 -0.32 -5.38
CA PRO A 586 15.06 -0.38 -6.84
C PRO A 586 13.73 -0.95 -7.34
N GLY A 587 13.19 -0.41 -8.42
CA GLY A 587 11.93 -0.82 -9.02
C GLY A 587 10.67 -0.34 -8.31
N SER A 588 10.78 0.25 -7.12
CA SER A 588 9.63 0.88 -6.48
C SER A 588 9.25 2.20 -7.16
N ASN A 589 8.01 2.65 -6.95
CA ASN A 589 7.48 3.89 -7.49
C ASN A 589 8.36 5.11 -7.12
N LYS A 590 8.61 5.99 -8.08
CA LYS A 590 9.33 7.26 -7.93
C LYS A 590 8.48 8.50 -8.23
N GLU A 591 7.21 8.30 -8.54
CA GLU A 591 6.28 9.37 -8.88
C GLU A 591 5.71 10.03 -7.64
N PHE A 592 5.28 9.19 -6.69
CA PHE A 592 4.70 9.63 -5.43
C PHE A 592 5.61 9.33 -4.26
N ILE A 593 5.51 10.19 -3.25
CA ILE A 593 6.00 9.92 -1.90
C ILE A 593 4.84 10.04 -0.91
N CYS A 594 4.80 9.13 0.05
CA CYS A 594 3.84 9.16 1.15
C CYS A 594 4.48 9.75 2.40
N VAL A 595 3.91 10.82 2.90
CA VAL A 595 4.49 11.66 3.93
C VAL A 595 3.69 11.54 5.22
N SER A 596 4.33 11.06 6.27
CA SER A 596 3.68 10.95 7.58
C SER A 596 3.47 12.31 8.25
N GLN A 597 4.48 13.21 8.24
CA GLN A 597 4.40 14.53 8.88
C GLN A 597 4.90 15.67 8.00
N GLN A 598 6.08 15.55 7.39
CA GLN A 598 6.69 16.65 6.66
C GLN A 598 7.57 16.22 5.49
N VAL A 599 7.75 17.14 4.56
CA VAL A 599 8.75 17.09 3.50
C VAL A 599 9.83 18.12 3.82
N GLU A 600 11.08 17.75 3.61
CA GLU A 600 12.22 18.65 3.72
C GLU A 600 12.97 18.77 2.38
N LEU A 601 13.20 19.99 1.97
CA LEU A 601 14.06 20.32 0.84
C LEU A 601 15.30 21.03 1.38
N THR A 602 16.49 20.50 1.09
CA THR A 602 17.76 21.06 1.57
C THR A 602 18.73 21.29 0.42
N ASN A 603 19.47 22.39 0.49
CA ASN A 603 20.64 22.63 -0.32
C ASN A 603 21.79 23.17 0.56
N ASP A 604 22.92 23.59 -0.04
CA ASP A 604 24.09 24.04 0.72
C ASP A 604 23.83 25.25 1.62
N SER A 605 22.74 26.00 1.39
CA SER A 605 22.49 27.27 2.07
C SER A 605 21.20 27.31 2.87
N ARG A 606 20.25 26.41 2.62
CA ARG A 606 18.88 26.48 3.16
C ARG A 606 18.26 25.15 3.39
N LYS A 607 17.31 25.16 4.34
CA LYS A 607 16.35 24.09 4.55
C LYS A 607 14.93 24.67 4.48
N ILE A 608 14.06 24.00 3.75
CA ILE A 608 12.64 24.31 3.64
C ILE A 608 11.85 23.08 4.09
N SER A 609 10.95 23.26 5.05
CA SER A 609 10.06 22.19 5.50
C SER A 609 8.63 22.51 5.11
N ILE A 610 7.94 21.54 4.48
CA ILE A 610 6.54 21.65 4.08
C ILE A 610 5.73 20.67 4.95
N GLN A 611 4.72 21.21 5.62
CA GLN A 611 3.79 20.44 6.44
C GLN A 611 2.35 20.66 5.93
N ALA A 612 1.66 19.58 5.63
CA ALA A 612 0.25 19.58 5.24
C ALA A 612 -0.46 18.50 6.05
N PRO A 613 -0.87 18.77 7.30
CA PRO A 613 -1.34 17.74 8.24
C PRO A 613 -2.53 16.92 7.74
N ALA A 614 -3.34 17.51 6.86
CA ALA A 614 -4.51 16.87 6.28
C ALA A 614 -4.20 15.87 5.14
N PHE A 615 -2.98 15.89 4.59
CA PHE A 615 -2.62 15.12 3.40
C PHE A 615 -1.34 14.31 3.63
N SER A 616 -1.23 13.18 2.94
CA SER A 616 -0.05 12.32 2.99
C SER A 616 0.67 12.17 1.64
N LEU A 617 0.08 12.59 0.54
CA LEU A 617 0.57 12.27 -0.80
C LEU A 617 1.17 13.50 -1.50
N TYR A 618 2.38 13.34 -2.02
CA TYR A 618 3.03 14.34 -2.87
C TYR A 618 3.51 13.69 -4.17
N GLU A 619 3.41 14.44 -5.26
CA GLU A 619 3.90 14.07 -6.57
C GLU A 619 5.20 14.84 -6.87
N VAL A 620 6.21 14.12 -7.38
CA VAL A 620 7.57 14.66 -7.50
C VAL A 620 7.87 15.04 -8.95
N GLY A 621 8.27 16.27 -9.16
CA GLY A 621 8.81 16.79 -10.42
C GLY A 621 7.79 17.27 -11.43
N ALA A 622 6.67 16.59 -11.57
CA ALA A 622 5.62 16.96 -12.52
C ALA A 622 4.28 16.36 -12.11
N ILE A 623 3.18 17.03 -12.44
CA ILE A 623 1.86 16.39 -12.45
C ILE A 623 1.81 15.46 -13.66
N ILE A 624 1.73 14.16 -13.42
CA ILE A 624 1.91 13.15 -14.45
C ILE A 624 0.60 12.91 -15.21
N ASP A 625 0.71 12.93 -16.54
CA ASP A 625 -0.35 12.49 -17.44
C ASP A 625 -0.49 10.95 -17.33
N GLU A 626 -1.51 10.51 -16.62
CA GLU A 626 -1.78 9.10 -16.33
C GLU A 626 -2.27 8.27 -17.51
N THR A 627 -2.10 8.77 -18.74
CA THR A 627 -2.93 8.33 -19.86
C THR A 627 -2.24 7.54 -20.91
N LYS A 628 -1.02 7.21 -20.68
CA LYS A 628 -0.22 6.63 -21.78
C LYS A 628 -0.69 5.26 -22.22
N VAL A 629 -1.54 4.55 -21.45
CA VAL A 629 -2.04 3.23 -21.87
C VAL A 629 -3.46 2.94 -21.37
N ASN A 630 -4.45 3.13 -22.22
CA ASN A 630 -5.85 2.73 -21.99
C ASN A 630 -6.48 3.22 -20.65
N GLY A 631 -6.06 4.37 -20.15
CA GLY A 631 -6.54 4.91 -18.88
C GLY A 631 -5.93 4.25 -17.65
N ALA A 632 -4.92 3.41 -17.80
CA ALA A 632 -4.16 2.87 -16.69
C ALA A 632 -2.91 3.71 -16.44
N LYS A 633 -2.64 3.97 -15.17
CA LYS A 633 -1.48 4.73 -14.72
C LYS A 633 -0.17 4.00 -15.01
N VAL A 634 0.83 4.70 -15.49
CA VAL A 634 2.17 4.16 -15.74
C VAL A 634 3.05 4.38 -14.51
N TRP A 635 3.65 3.31 -14.05
CA TRP A 635 4.61 3.34 -12.94
C TRP A 635 5.91 4.05 -13.33
N ASN A 636 6.18 5.19 -12.72
CA ASN A 636 7.44 5.89 -12.92
C ASN A 636 8.53 5.31 -11.99
N ARG A 637 9.56 4.71 -12.58
CA ARG A 637 10.69 4.07 -11.88
C ARG A 637 11.94 4.94 -11.81
N GLU A 638 11.99 5.94 -12.65
CA GLU A 638 13.13 6.85 -12.69
C GLU A 638 12.86 8.03 -11.77
N ALA A 639 13.87 8.43 -11.03
CA ALA A 639 13.78 9.58 -10.17
C ALA A 639 13.52 10.85 -10.99
N ALA A 640 12.48 11.58 -10.63
CA ALA A 640 12.20 12.89 -11.19
C ALA A 640 13.08 13.97 -10.50
N PRO A 641 13.27 15.13 -11.15
CA PRO A 641 13.76 16.31 -10.44
C PRO A 641 12.90 16.61 -9.22
N THR A 642 13.53 16.94 -8.09
CA THR A 642 12.82 17.20 -6.83
C THR A 642 12.10 18.56 -6.78
N ASN A 643 12.19 19.34 -7.83
CA ASN A 643 11.60 20.66 -7.98
C ASN A 643 11.03 20.85 -9.40
N PRO A 644 9.71 21.18 -9.54
CA PRO A 644 8.75 21.44 -8.47
C PRO A 644 8.27 20.16 -7.75
N LEU A 645 7.74 20.34 -6.54
CA LEU A 645 6.99 19.32 -5.80
C LEU A 645 5.51 19.73 -5.79
N PHE A 646 4.61 18.74 -5.76
CA PHE A 646 3.18 19.00 -5.75
C PHE A 646 2.52 18.25 -4.60
N LEU A 647 1.81 18.95 -3.71
CA LEU A 647 0.91 18.33 -2.77
C LEU A 647 -0.33 17.84 -3.52
N TYR A 648 -0.65 16.56 -3.38
CA TYR A 648 -1.78 15.92 -4.05
C TYR A 648 -3.04 16.06 -3.19
N LEU A 649 -4.06 16.77 -3.68
CA LEU A 649 -5.25 17.06 -2.90
C LEU A 649 -6.39 16.08 -3.15
N LEU A 650 -6.63 15.73 -4.41
CA LEU A 650 -7.73 14.86 -4.81
C LEU A 650 -7.58 14.35 -6.25
N ASN A 651 -8.24 13.24 -6.57
CA ASN A 651 -8.43 12.75 -7.94
C ASN A 651 -9.67 11.88 -8.08
N ASN A 652 -9.97 11.44 -9.34
CA ASN A 652 -10.90 10.37 -9.66
C ASN A 652 -10.44 9.57 -10.90
N TYR A 653 -9.15 9.36 -11.06
CA TYR A 653 -8.55 8.71 -12.25
C TYR A 653 -8.65 7.19 -12.27
N TRP A 654 -8.94 6.54 -11.15
CA TRP A 654 -8.99 5.08 -11.07
C TRP A 654 -10.07 4.47 -11.96
N HIS A 655 -9.86 3.24 -12.42
CA HIS A 655 -10.75 2.50 -13.31
C HIS A 655 -11.63 1.48 -12.59
N THR A 656 -11.34 1.16 -11.34
CA THR A 656 -12.10 0.23 -10.49
C THR A 656 -11.85 0.52 -9.01
N ASN A 657 -12.56 -0.09 -8.10
CA ASN A 657 -12.41 -0.10 -6.65
C ASN A 657 -12.69 1.25 -5.97
N TYR A 658 -12.09 2.34 -6.42
CA TYR A 658 -12.23 3.66 -5.83
C TYR A 658 -13.45 4.41 -6.40
N LYS A 659 -13.89 5.49 -5.74
CA LYS A 659 -15.04 6.27 -6.22
C LYS A 659 -14.77 6.93 -7.57
N ALA A 660 -15.81 6.94 -8.41
CA ALA A 660 -15.76 7.58 -9.72
C ALA A 660 -15.89 9.11 -9.67
N SER A 661 -16.39 9.65 -8.57
CA SER A 661 -16.65 11.08 -8.38
C SER A 661 -16.54 11.44 -6.91
N GLN A 662 -16.20 12.69 -6.64
CA GLN A 662 -16.22 13.24 -5.30
C GLN A 662 -16.65 14.70 -5.30
N GLY A 663 -17.26 15.13 -4.21
CA GLY A 663 -17.61 16.49 -3.90
C GLY A 663 -17.50 16.72 -2.42
N GLY A 664 -17.76 17.92 -1.96
CA GLY A 664 -17.76 18.25 -0.54
C GLY A 664 -16.98 19.51 -0.23
N HIS A 665 -16.93 19.82 1.05
CA HIS A 665 -16.24 20.99 1.56
C HIS A 665 -14.81 20.63 1.98
N PHE A 666 -13.83 21.35 1.43
CA PHE A 666 -12.42 21.27 1.80
C PHE A 666 -12.04 22.47 2.65
N SER A 667 -11.38 22.26 3.77
CA SER A 667 -10.79 23.28 4.60
C SER A 667 -9.54 22.71 5.26
N PHE A 668 -8.37 23.28 4.94
CA PHE A 668 -7.09 22.79 5.42
C PHE A 668 -6.04 23.89 5.46
N ASP A 669 -4.91 23.60 6.09
CA ASP A 669 -3.73 24.45 6.10
C ASP A 669 -2.49 23.73 5.54
N VAL A 670 -1.59 24.54 5.01
CA VAL A 670 -0.25 24.13 4.59
C VAL A 670 0.75 25.12 5.18
N GLN A 671 1.80 24.61 5.77
CA GLN A 671 2.82 25.40 6.45
C GLN A 671 4.18 25.23 5.76
N LEU A 672 4.85 26.35 5.53
CA LEU A 672 6.18 26.43 4.93
C LEU A 672 7.13 27.06 5.95
N ASP A 673 8.02 26.26 6.53
CA ASP A 673 9.08 26.75 7.40
C ASP A 673 10.38 26.90 6.60
N ILE A 674 11.12 27.99 6.82
CA ILE A 674 12.33 28.33 6.08
C ILE A 674 13.47 28.55 7.10
N GLU A 675 14.57 27.78 6.95
CA GLU A 675 15.75 27.83 7.83
C GLU A 675 17.02 28.06 7.04
#